data_66584bb0b06c3aee39f53602a5504de4
#
_entry.id   66584bb0b06c3aee39f53602a5504de4
#
_cell.length_a   1.000
_cell.length_b   1.000
_cell.length_c   1.000
_cell.angle_alpha   90.00
_cell.angle_beta   90.00
_cell.angle_gamma   90.00
#
_symmetry.space_group_name_H-M   'P 1'
#
loop_
_entity.id
_entity.type
_entity.pdbx_description
1 polymer ?
#
loop_
_entity_poly.entity_id
_entity_poly.type
_entity_poly.pdbx_seq_one_letter_code
_entity_poly.pdbx_strand_id
1 'polypeptide(L)'
;MQQAQVPLLLSIEEQNQVAMRVGGQGEILFFNAKTGVELKRVALPLPAGSEIRSIAQDQPGSPTVALGLSNGQVLVFQHTYKVTYPDNKKTITPEIAFPYGETPIGLDPQGRPLEHVSINAGDDSLLLAGSVDKQLLLLSMTREENMLTGESTLDEERIELPQIAEPVKAIYLDPRKQWLYVINGRATADVFDLHSRQLNGRYKLLEDPNAEVTASTQLLGGISLLVGDSKGGIAQWFMARDTDGEPRLSHVRDFNLDGAPISAIAPEQRRKGFIALDEKGNLGVFHSTAHRTLLVQPVADSSGVITLSPRANRLLLEQGGKIHRFALSNPHPEISWSALWGKVWYESYDKPAYVWQSTAATTDFEPKLSLSPLTFGTLKAAFYAMILAAPLAIAAAVYTAYFMAPAMRRKVKPVIELMEALPTVILGFFAGLFLAPYVEGHLPGVFSLLLLTPLGILLAGLLWSRLPERIRLSLPAGWEAALLIPVVLAVGAFALWLSPHLETTFFGGDMRLWLSHDLGITYDQRNALIVGLAMGFAVIPNIFSIAEDAIFSVPRSLTYGSLALGATPWQTLTRVVILTASPGIFSALMIGMGRAVGETMIVLMATGNTPVMEVNIFEGMRTLAANVAVEMPESVVG
;
A
#
# COMPACT_ATOMS: atom_id res chain seq x y z
N MET A 1 -11.15 -30.49 45.32
CA MET A 1 -10.70 -30.15 43.95
C MET A 1 -11.56 -28.96 43.51
N GLN A 2 -11.02 -27.75 43.59
CA GLN A 2 -11.68 -26.58 43.00
C GLN A 2 -11.76 -26.80 41.50
N GLN A 3 -12.96 -26.76 40.92
CA GLN A 3 -13.15 -26.72 39.48
C GLN A 3 -12.30 -25.54 38.95
N ALA A 4 -11.33 -25.83 38.09
CA ALA A 4 -10.53 -24.79 37.45
C ALA A 4 -11.48 -23.96 36.58
N GLN A 5 -11.79 -22.74 37.03
CA GLN A 5 -12.62 -21.82 36.26
C GLN A 5 -11.94 -21.48 34.96
N VAL A 6 -12.70 -21.54 33.86
CA VAL A 6 -12.22 -21.13 32.54
C VAL A 6 -11.82 -19.65 32.62
N PRO A 7 -10.62 -19.25 32.20
CA PRO A 7 -10.23 -17.87 32.21
C PRO A 7 -11.08 -17.07 31.22
N LEU A 8 -11.38 -15.84 31.58
CA LEU A 8 -12.09 -14.93 30.71
C LEU A 8 -11.14 -14.24 29.70
N LEU A 9 -9.90 -14.00 30.11
CA LEU A 9 -8.89 -13.38 29.28
C LEU A 9 -7.51 -13.96 29.64
N LEU A 10 -6.72 -14.23 28.61
CA LEU A 10 -5.31 -14.59 28.70
C LEU A 10 -4.51 -13.60 27.87
N SER A 11 -3.43 -13.07 28.41
CA SER A 11 -2.53 -12.14 27.73
C SER A 11 -1.07 -12.44 28.05
N ILE A 12 -0.14 -12.03 27.18
CA ILE A 12 1.30 -12.20 27.39
C ILE A 12 2.01 -10.89 27.01
N GLU A 13 3.00 -10.49 27.79
CA GLU A 13 3.76 -9.27 27.51
C GLU A 13 4.78 -9.47 26.36
N GLU A 14 5.31 -8.37 25.84
CA GLU A 14 6.13 -8.33 24.63
C GLU A 14 7.39 -9.21 24.64
N GLN A 15 7.98 -9.43 25.79
CA GLN A 15 9.23 -10.20 25.94
C GLN A 15 9.00 -11.68 26.29
N ASN A 16 7.75 -12.10 26.37
CA ASN A 16 7.32 -13.47 26.66
C ASN A 16 7.81 -13.99 28.03
N GLN A 17 7.94 -13.13 29.03
CA GLN A 17 8.36 -13.50 30.39
C GLN A 17 7.18 -13.53 31.36
N VAL A 18 6.25 -12.58 31.22
CA VAL A 18 5.08 -12.45 32.08
C VAL A 18 3.82 -12.68 31.28
N ALA A 19 2.92 -13.48 31.80
CA ALA A 19 1.56 -13.66 31.27
C ALA A 19 0.54 -13.26 32.34
N MET A 20 -0.60 -12.81 31.88
CA MET A 20 -1.74 -12.39 32.70
C MET A 20 -2.94 -13.28 32.39
N ARG A 21 -3.66 -13.66 33.46
CA ARG A 21 -4.93 -14.40 33.39
C ARG A 21 -5.97 -13.64 34.20
N VAL A 22 -7.11 -13.38 33.62
CA VAL A 22 -8.28 -12.82 34.33
C VAL A 22 -9.28 -13.93 34.57
N GLY A 23 -9.61 -14.18 35.82
CA GLY A 23 -10.60 -15.18 36.23
C GLY A 23 -11.98 -14.57 36.50
N GLY A 24 -13.05 -15.37 36.41
CA GLY A 24 -14.43 -14.92 36.63
C GLY A 24 -14.76 -14.45 38.06
N GLN A 25 -13.90 -14.74 39.05
CA GLN A 25 -14.06 -14.31 40.45
C GLN A 25 -13.43 -12.92 40.75
N GLY A 26 -12.99 -12.17 39.74
CA GLY A 26 -12.41 -10.85 39.96
C GLY A 26 -10.95 -10.87 40.42
N GLU A 27 -10.22 -11.92 40.09
CA GLU A 27 -8.78 -12.00 40.34
C GLU A 27 -8.00 -11.93 39.05
N ILE A 28 -6.94 -11.13 39.05
CA ILE A 28 -5.92 -11.09 38.01
C ILE A 28 -4.68 -11.83 38.53
N LEU A 29 -4.28 -12.88 37.83
CA LEU A 29 -3.09 -13.63 38.11
C LEU A 29 -2.01 -13.32 37.09
N PHE A 30 -0.88 -12.80 37.55
CA PHE A 30 0.36 -12.68 36.76
C PHE A 30 1.28 -13.85 37.08
N PHE A 31 1.76 -14.51 36.04
CA PHE A 31 2.66 -15.65 36.19
C PHE A 31 3.81 -15.60 35.18
N ASN A 32 4.88 -16.28 35.49
CA ASN A 32 6.00 -16.41 34.59
C ASN A 32 5.58 -17.29 33.39
N ALA A 33 5.58 -16.74 32.21
CA ALA A 33 5.13 -17.42 31.00
C ALA A 33 5.98 -18.64 30.60
N LYS A 34 7.20 -18.80 31.18
CA LYS A 34 8.10 -19.94 30.91
C LYS A 34 7.93 -21.06 31.93
N THR A 35 7.79 -20.70 33.20
CA THR A 35 7.79 -21.67 34.30
C THR A 35 6.40 -21.91 34.89
N GLY A 36 5.42 -21.05 34.61
CA GLY A 36 4.09 -21.12 35.21
C GLY A 36 4.04 -20.65 36.67
N VAL A 37 5.15 -20.16 37.24
CA VAL A 37 5.21 -19.72 38.63
C VAL A 37 4.44 -18.41 38.79
N GLU A 38 3.56 -18.33 39.79
CA GLU A 38 2.86 -17.12 40.17
C GLU A 38 3.85 -16.01 40.56
N LEU A 39 3.68 -14.82 39.96
CA LEU A 39 4.48 -13.62 40.23
C LEU A 39 3.73 -12.62 41.09
N LYS A 40 2.46 -12.39 40.77
CA LYS A 40 1.62 -11.41 41.47
C LYS A 40 0.14 -11.78 41.29
N ARG A 41 -0.63 -11.62 42.37
CA ARG A 41 -2.08 -11.74 42.33
C ARG A 41 -2.71 -10.42 42.76
N VAL A 42 -3.67 -9.94 42.03
CA VAL A 42 -4.37 -8.68 42.25
C VAL A 42 -5.86 -8.96 42.33
N ALA A 43 -6.48 -8.64 43.44
CA ALA A 43 -7.94 -8.65 43.56
C ALA A 43 -8.47 -7.36 42.95
N LEU A 44 -9.48 -7.48 42.08
CA LEU A 44 -10.16 -6.32 41.50
C LEU A 44 -11.15 -5.72 42.51
N PRO A 45 -11.34 -4.39 42.50
CA PRO A 45 -12.26 -3.70 43.40
C PRO A 45 -13.72 -3.87 42.94
N LEU A 46 -14.21 -5.11 43.01
CA LEU A 46 -15.61 -5.43 42.64
C LEU A 46 -16.56 -5.15 43.80
N PRO A 47 -17.77 -4.63 43.55
CA PRO A 47 -18.81 -4.49 44.55
C PRO A 47 -19.19 -5.85 45.13
N ALA A 48 -19.54 -5.84 46.44
CA ALA A 48 -19.91 -7.07 47.14
C ALA A 48 -21.10 -7.79 46.47
N GLY A 49 -20.90 -9.08 46.15
CA GLY A 49 -21.93 -9.90 45.49
C GLY A 49 -22.06 -9.72 43.99
N SER A 50 -21.18 -8.91 43.36
CA SER A 50 -21.13 -8.81 41.89
C SER A 50 -20.21 -9.87 41.31
N GLU A 51 -20.56 -10.37 40.13
CA GLU A 51 -19.77 -11.33 39.33
C GLU A 51 -19.43 -10.71 37.98
N ILE A 52 -18.30 -11.10 37.39
CA ILE A 52 -17.96 -10.74 36.03
C ILE A 52 -18.80 -11.59 35.07
N ARG A 53 -19.54 -10.94 34.19
CA ARG A 53 -20.38 -11.59 33.16
C ARG A 53 -19.76 -11.52 31.77
N SER A 54 -19.09 -10.42 31.47
CA SER A 54 -18.47 -10.20 30.16
C SER A 54 -17.15 -9.46 30.28
N ILE A 55 -16.31 -9.60 29.26
CA ILE A 55 -15.01 -8.95 29.18
C ILE A 55 -14.79 -8.46 27.75
N ALA A 56 -14.21 -7.26 27.64
CA ALA A 56 -13.78 -6.69 26.37
C ALA A 56 -12.43 -6.02 26.50
N GLN A 57 -11.61 -6.14 25.48
CA GLN A 57 -10.39 -5.36 25.29
C GLN A 57 -10.70 -4.23 24.33
N ASP A 58 -10.14 -3.04 24.54
CA ASP A 58 -10.37 -1.87 23.68
C ASP A 58 -10.05 -2.16 22.21
N GLN A 59 -8.82 -2.59 21.96
CA GLN A 59 -8.37 -3.07 20.66
C GLN A 59 -7.36 -4.20 20.86
N PRO A 60 -7.14 -5.07 19.85
CA PRO A 60 -6.05 -6.03 19.92
C PRO A 60 -4.71 -5.35 20.21
N GLY A 61 -4.08 -5.73 21.34
CA GLY A 61 -2.84 -5.11 21.82
C GLY A 61 -3.00 -3.90 22.74
N SER A 62 -4.20 -3.35 22.90
CA SER A 62 -4.45 -2.30 23.90
C SER A 62 -4.33 -2.86 25.32
N PRO A 63 -3.71 -2.13 26.26
CA PRO A 63 -3.65 -2.54 27.67
C PRO A 63 -4.99 -2.36 28.40
N THR A 64 -5.96 -1.71 27.79
CA THR A 64 -7.23 -1.34 28.41
C THR A 64 -8.27 -2.45 28.28
N VAL A 65 -8.85 -2.84 29.40
CA VAL A 65 -9.82 -3.93 29.51
C VAL A 65 -11.05 -3.44 30.29
N ALA A 66 -12.25 -3.76 29.79
CA ALA A 66 -13.52 -3.51 30.44
C ALA A 66 -14.14 -4.83 30.91
N LEU A 67 -14.68 -4.84 32.12
CA LEU A 67 -15.38 -5.96 32.73
C LEU A 67 -16.85 -5.57 32.96
N GLY A 68 -17.76 -6.26 32.30
CA GLY A 68 -19.20 -6.13 32.54
C GLY A 68 -19.64 -6.99 33.73
N LEU A 69 -20.33 -6.37 34.66
CA LEU A 69 -20.73 -6.96 35.95
C LEU A 69 -22.22 -7.36 35.96
N SER A 70 -22.52 -8.27 36.89
CA SER A 70 -23.91 -8.75 37.12
C SER A 70 -24.88 -7.69 37.68
N ASN A 71 -24.34 -6.56 38.14
CA ASN A 71 -25.11 -5.43 38.70
C ASN A 71 -25.22 -4.23 37.75
N GLY A 72 -25.00 -4.41 36.45
CA GLY A 72 -25.13 -3.35 35.44
C GLY A 72 -23.99 -2.33 35.41
N GLN A 73 -22.88 -2.59 36.09
CA GLN A 73 -21.73 -1.72 36.12
C GLN A 73 -20.60 -2.27 35.26
N VAL A 74 -19.66 -1.39 34.87
CA VAL A 74 -18.45 -1.74 34.13
C VAL A 74 -17.22 -1.27 34.92
N LEU A 75 -16.28 -2.18 35.18
CA LEU A 75 -14.96 -1.83 35.72
C LEU A 75 -13.95 -1.78 34.58
N VAL A 76 -13.23 -0.65 34.46
CA VAL A 76 -12.18 -0.47 33.46
C VAL A 76 -10.83 -0.44 34.14
N PHE A 77 -9.90 -1.28 33.67
CA PHE A 77 -8.52 -1.29 34.14
C PHE A 77 -7.52 -1.35 32.99
N GLN A 78 -6.28 -0.95 33.29
CA GLN A 78 -5.15 -1.09 32.36
C GLN A 78 -4.06 -1.94 33.00
N HIS A 79 -3.47 -2.85 32.22
CA HIS A 79 -2.30 -3.61 32.62
C HIS A 79 -1.06 -3.08 31.92
N THR A 80 -0.03 -2.79 32.70
CA THR A 80 1.25 -2.28 32.19
C THR A 80 2.40 -3.09 32.77
N TYR A 81 3.56 -3.02 32.10
CA TYR A 81 4.72 -3.80 32.47
C TYR A 81 5.94 -2.88 32.58
N LYS A 82 6.41 -2.66 33.81
CA LYS A 82 7.57 -1.84 34.08
C LYS A 82 8.85 -2.66 34.00
N VAL A 83 9.76 -2.30 33.14
CA VAL A 83 11.06 -2.94 32.98
C VAL A 83 12.07 -2.21 33.82
N THR A 84 12.71 -2.92 34.76
CA THR A 84 13.78 -2.41 35.62
C THR A 84 15.00 -3.32 35.53
N TYR A 85 16.17 -2.82 35.96
CA TYR A 85 17.44 -3.56 35.92
C TYR A 85 18.14 -3.58 37.29
N PRO A 86 17.50 -4.13 38.36
CA PRO A 86 18.18 -4.31 39.61
C PRO A 86 19.36 -5.26 39.43
N ASP A 87 20.53 -4.89 39.94
CA ASP A 87 21.78 -5.68 39.88
C ASP A 87 22.13 -6.17 38.45
N ASN A 88 21.91 -5.33 37.44
CA ASN A 88 22.07 -5.67 36.01
C ASN A 88 21.22 -6.86 35.54
N LYS A 89 20.24 -7.30 36.31
CA LYS A 89 19.27 -8.31 35.90
C LYS A 89 17.96 -7.64 35.47
N LYS A 90 17.52 -7.97 34.30
CA LYS A 90 16.25 -7.47 33.78
C LYS A 90 15.08 -8.07 34.56
N THR A 91 14.26 -7.24 35.15
CA THR A 91 13.06 -7.62 35.90
C THR A 91 11.84 -6.91 35.26
N ILE A 92 10.77 -7.65 35.00
CA ILE A 92 9.51 -7.12 34.49
C ILE A 92 8.48 -7.22 35.61
N THR A 93 7.99 -6.07 36.05
CA THR A 93 7.00 -5.96 37.12
C THR A 93 5.65 -5.57 36.51
N PRO A 94 4.61 -6.42 36.64
CA PRO A 94 3.28 -6.08 36.22
C PRO A 94 2.61 -5.08 37.17
N GLU A 95 1.95 -4.07 36.59
CA GLU A 95 1.19 -3.06 37.30
C GLU A 95 -0.24 -3.00 36.73
N ILE A 96 -1.22 -2.72 37.59
CA ILE A 96 -2.62 -2.47 37.23
C ILE A 96 -2.93 -1.03 37.59
N ALA A 97 -3.54 -0.31 36.67
CA ALA A 97 -4.04 1.05 36.85
C ALA A 97 -5.52 1.12 36.54
N PHE A 98 -6.21 2.07 37.17
CA PHE A 98 -7.62 2.34 36.96
C PHE A 98 -7.77 3.78 36.43
N PRO A 99 -7.64 3.99 35.12
CA PRO A 99 -7.61 5.34 34.53
C PRO A 99 -8.93 6.11 34.71
N TYR A 100 -10.02 5.39 34.93
CA TYR A 100 -11.35 5.96 35.17
C TYR A 100 -11.85 5.77 36.61
N GLY A 101 -10.93 5.48 37.54
CA GLY A 101 -11.23 5.24 38.96
C GLY A 101 -11.41 3.76 39.31
N GLU A 102 -11.26 3.46 40.60
CA GLU A 102 -11.46 2.10 41.14
C GLU A 102 -12.93 1.75 41.35
N THR A 103 -13.83 2.74 41.31
CA THR A 103 -15.28 2.53 41.41
C THR A 103 -15.85 2.17 40.03
N PRO A 104 -16.56 1.03 39.90
CA PRO A 104 -17.18 0.66 38.63
C PRO A 104 -18.19 1.70 38.15
N ILE A 105 -18.18 1.94 36.83
CA ILE A 105 -19.03 2.92 36.14
C ILE A 105 -20.43 2.30 35.93
N GLY A 106 -21.50 2.97 36.33
CA GLY A 106 -22.86 2.51 36.11
C GLY A 106 -23.28 2.63 34.65
N LEU A 107 -23.42 1.52 33.93
CA LEU A 107 -23.89 1.50 32.54
C LEU A 107 -25.40 1.28 32.46
N ASP A 108 -25.92 0.29 33.18
CA ASP A 108 -27.38 0.05 33.27
C ASP A 108 -27.96 0.70 34.53
N PRO A 109 -28.86 1.71 34.42
CA PRO A 109 -29.49 2.33 35.57
C PRO A 109 -30.38 1.39 36.37
N GLN A 110 -30.82 0.27 35.78
CA GLN A 110 -31.69 -0.74 36.43
C GLN A 110 -30.88 -1.83 37.15
N GLY A 111 -29.56 -1.83 37.01
CA GLY A 111 -28.70 -2.80 37.68
C GLY A 111 -28.80 -4.24 37.13
N ARG A 112 -29.21 -4.43 35.88
CA ARG A 112 -29.31 -5.76 35.25
C ARG A 112 -27.95 -6.24 34.77
N PRO A 113 -27.72 -7.56 34.68
CA PRO A 113 -26.45 -8.13 34.22
C PRO A 113 -26.07 -7.70 32.82
N LEU A 114 -24.81 -7.29 32.63
CA LEU A 114 -24.25 -6.95 31.33
C LEU A 114 -23.69 -8.21 30.62
N GLU A 115 -24.47 -8.77 29.70
CA GLU A 115 -24.14 -10.02 29.01
C GLU A 115 -22.98 -9.84 28.05
N HIS A 116 -22.88 -8.67 27.39
CA HIS A 116 -21.79 -8.29 26.51
C HIS A 116 -21.40 -6.85 26.77
N VAL A 117 -20.11 -6.58 26.68
CA VAL A 117 -19.56 -5.23 26.76
C VAL A 117 -18.59 -4.98 25.60
N SER A 118 -18.43 -3.73 25.24
CA SER A 118 -17.38 -3.24 24.33
C SER A 118 -16.89 -1.89 24.83
N ILE A 119 -15.63 -1.58 24.56
CA ILE A 119 -14.99 -0.35 25.02
C ILE A 119 -14.23 0.27 23.87
N ASN A 120 -14.23 1.59 23.80
CA ASN A 120 -13.30 2.37 22.98
C ASN A 120 -12.75 3.50 23.86
N ALA A 121 -11.48 3.36 24.28
CA ALA A 121 -10.80 4.27 25.18
C ALA A 121 -9.80 5.14 24.38
N GLY A 122 -10.06 6.44 24.30
CA GLY A 122 -9.12 7.45 23.82
C GLY A 122 -8.46 8.19 24.98
N ASP A 123 -7.56 9.11 24.67
CA ASP A 123 -6.84 9.89 25.70
C ASP A 123 -7.78 10.73 26.56
N ASP A 124 -8.75 11.41 25.93
CA ASP A 124 -9.71 12.29 26.61
C ASP A 124 -11.17 11.84 26.51
N SER A 125 -11.42 10.64 25.99
CA SER A 125 -12.78 10.17 25.80
C SER A 125 -12.92 8.66 25.93
N LEU A 126 -13.94 8.21 26.63
CA LEU A 126 -14.30 6.82 26.81
C LEU A 126 -15.71 6.58 26.23
N LEU A 127 -15.87 5.57 25.39
CA LEU A 127 -17.17 5.08 24.95
C LEU A 127 -17.32 3.63 25.42
N LEU A 128 -18.38 3.38 26.20
CA LEU A 128 -18.76 2.05 26.67
C LEU A 128 -20.06 1.64 26.00
N ALA A 129 -20.10 0.42 25.49
CA ALA A 129 -21.30 -0.22 25.01
C ALA A 129 -21.56 -1.49 25.81
N GLY A 130 -22.81 -1.75 26.11
CA GLY A 130 -23.23 -2.97 26.77
C GLY A 130 -24.57 -3.47 26.23
N SER A 131 -24.84 -4.76 26.41
CA SER A 131 -26.14 -5.34 26.09
C SER A 131 -26.78 -5.99 27.31
N VAL A 132 -28.09 -5.79 27.46
CA VAL A 132 -28.95 -6.44 28.44
C VAL A 132 -30.16 -6.97 27.66
N ASP A 133 -30.30 -8.28 27.56
CA ASP A 133 -31.32 -8.92 26.71
C ASP A 133 -31.25 -8.38 25.25
N LYS A 134 -32.26 -7.62 24.85
CA LYS A 134 -32.41 -7.00 23.53
C LYS A 134 -32.17 -5.49 23.53
N GLN A 135 -31.72 -4.94 24.64
CA GLN A 135 -31.45 -3.51 24.78
C GLN A 135 -29.96 -3.23 24.69
N LEU A 136 -29.61 -2.24 23.91
CA LEU A 136 -28.25 -1.69 23.84
C LEU A 136 -28.14 -0.49 24.77
N LEU A 137 -27.07 -0.44 25.53
CA LEU A 137 -26.74 0.63 26.46
C LEU A 137 -25.42 1.23 26.05
N LEU A 138 -25.35 2.54 25.84
CA LEU A 138 -24.13 3.26 25.53
C LEU A 138 -23.94 4.41 26.52
N LEU A 139 -22.68 4.61 26.91
CA LEU A 139 -22.23 5.70 27.74
C LEU A 139 -20.97 6.31 27.13
N SER A 140 -21.06 7.59 26.77
CA SER A 140 -19.92 8.39 26.35
C SER A 140 -19.47 9.25 27.51
N MET A 141 -18.16 9.24 27.79
CA MET A 141 -17.53 10.10 28.79
C MET A 141 -16.43 10.90 28.12
N THR A 142 -16.48 12.22 28.24
CA THR A 142 -15.47 13.11 27.67
C THR A 142 -14.83 13.92 28.80
N ARG A 143 -13.51 13.99 28.81
CA ARG A 143 -12.76 14.81 29.76
C ARG A 143 -12.57 16.19 29.14
N GLU A 144 -13.15 17.20 29.74
CA GLU A 144 -12.89 18.61 29.42
C GLU A 144 -11.93 19.19 30.46
N GLU A 145 -10.75 19.61 30.02
CA GLU A 145 -9.80 20.33 30.86
C GLU A 145 -9.96 21.83 30.67
N ASN A 146 -10.29 22.51 31.78
CA ASN A 146 -10.34 23.96 31.76
C ASN A 146 -8.92 24.53 31.69
N MET A 147 -8.53 25.04 30.53
CA MET A 147 -7.19 25.58 30.28
C MET A 147 -6.76 26.71 31.24
N LEU A 148 -7.71 27.34 31.96
CA LEU A 148 -7.42 28.44 32.89
C LEU A 148 -7.24 27.96 34.33
N THR A 149 -7.96 26.94 34.76
CA THR A 149 -7.93 26.44 36.14
C THR A 149 -7.18 25.11 36.28
N GLY A 150 -6.95 24.38 35.19
CA GLY A 150 -6.38 23.03 35.22
C GLY A 150 -7.34 21.98 35.81
N GLU A 151 -8.59 22.35 36.06
CA GLU A 151 -9.61 21.41 36.53
C GLU A 151 -10.15 20.60 35.36
N SER A 152 -10.16 19.29 35.50
CA SER A 152 -10.80 18.38 34.52
C SER A 152 -12.18 17.98 35.01
N THR A 153 -13.20 18.21 34.18
CA THR A 153 -14.56 17.70 34.36
C THR A 153 -14.81 16.53 33.42
N LEU A 154 -15.55 15.51 33.93
CA LEU A 154 -16.03 14.40 33.11
C LEU A 154 -17.48 14.70 32.74
N ASP A 155 -17.73 14.89 31.45
CA ASP A 155 -19.08 15.00 30.91
C ASP A 155 -19.57 13.60 30.49
N GLU A 156 -20.75 13.20 30.99
CA GLU A 156 -21.32 11.88 30.75
C GLU A 156 -22.59 12.02 29.89
N GLU A 157 -22.59 11.41 28.72
CA GLU A 157 -23.76 11.31 27.85
C GLU A 157 -24.21 9.87 27.70
N ARG A 158 -25.49 9.59 28.02
CA ARG A 158 -26.12 8.29 27.72
C ARG A 158 -26.80 8.35 26.36
N ILE A 159 -26.44 7.42 25.50
CA ILE A 159 -26.93 7.33 24.13
C ILE A 159 -27.96 6.21 24.07
N GLU A 160 -29.17 6.54 23.66
CA GLU A 160 -30.22 5.57 23.41
C GLU A 160 -30.18 5.09 21.97
N LEU A 161 -30.20 3.76 21.78
CA LEU A 161 -30.27 3.12 20.48
C LEU A 161 -31.58 2.33 20.34
N PRO A 162 -32.04 2.09 19.10
CA PRO A 162 -33.20 1.24 18.84
C PRO A 162 -33.02 -0.16 19.42
N GLN A 163 -34.12 -0.78 19.85
CA GLN A 163 -34.11 -2.17 20.36
C GLN A 163 -33.76 -3.16 19.25
N ILE A 164 -33.09 -4.24 19.64
CA ILE A 164 -32.67 -5.31 18.76
C ILE A 164 -33.77 -6.39 18.71
N ALA A 165 -33.98 -6.95 17.53
CA ALA A 165 -34.99 -7.97 17.32
C ALA A 165 -34.61 -9.34 17.89
N GLU A 166 -33.31 -9.68 17.84
CA GLU A 166 -32.77 -11.00 18.20
C GLU A 166 -31.79 -10.90 19.39
N PRO A 167 -31.54 -12.01 20.12
CA PRO A 167 -30.55 -12.01 21.20
C PRO A 167 -29.13 -11.66 20.70
N VAL A 168 -28.43 -10.87 21.48
CA VAL A 168 -27.03 -10.46 21.19
C VAL A 168 -26.08 -11.62 21.49
N LYS A 169 -25.09 -11.82 20.61
CA LYS A 169 -23.98 -12.75 20.81
C LYS A 169 -22.65 -12.04 21.06
N ALA A 170 -22.45 -10.88 20.46
CA ALA A 170 -21.26 -10.05 20.66
C ALA A 170 -21.53 -8.61 20.20
N ILE A 171 -20.80 -7.68 20.77
CA ILE A 171 -20.83 -6.26 20.38
C ILE A 171 -19.42 -5.72 20.20
N TYR A 172 -19.21 -4.86 19.19
CA TYR A 172 -17.93 -4.27 18.89
C TYR A 172 -18.09 -2.79 18.52
N LEU A 173 -17.28 -1.94 19.14
CA LEU A 173 -17.18 -0.53 18.79
C LEU A 173 -16.09 -0.32 17.73
N ASP A 174 -16.37 0.53 16.77
CA ASP A 174 -15.39 0.99 15.79
C ASP A 174 -14.37 1.95 16.44
N PRO A 175 -13.08 1.91 16.05
CA PRO A 175 -12.05 2.78 16.60
C PRO A 175 -12.35 4.28 16.45
N ARG A 176 -13.05 4.67 15.37
CA ARG A 176 -13.44 6.05 15.09
C ARG A 176 -14.71 6.49 15.81
N LYS A 177 -15.31 5.61 16.65
CA LYS A 177 -16.58 5.84 17.36
C LYS A 177 -17.75 6.18 16.43
N GLN A 178 -17.71 5.67 15.20
CA GLN A 178 -18.75 5.88 14.20
C GLN A 178 -19.74 4.74 14.19
N TRP A 179 -19.27 3.49 14.31
CA TRP A 179 -20.07 2.30 14.14
C TRP A 179 -20.11 1.44 15.40
N LEU A 180 -21.28 0.88 15.69
CA LEU A 180 -21.46 -0.21 16.62
C LEU A 180 -21.95 -1.45 15.86
N TYR A 181 -21.17 -2.51 15.90
CA TYR A 181 -21.51 -3.81 15.33
C TYR A 181 -22.12 -4.69 16.40
N VAL A 182 -23.30 -5.22 16.14
CA VAL A 182 -24.02 -6.12 17.05
C VAL A 182 -24.27 -7.42 16.33
N ILE A 183 -23.54 -8.46 16.70
CA ILE A 183 -23.78 -9.81 16.19
C ILE A 183 -24.95 -10.38 16.98
N ASN A 184 -26.01 -10.77 16.28
CA ASN A 184 -27.26 -11.23 16.88
C ASN A 184 -27.77 -12.50 16.21
N GLY A 185 -28.72 -13.16 16.87
CA GLY A 185 -29.32 -14.38 16.40
C GLY A 185 -28.29 -15.47 16.09
N ARG A 186 -28.49 -16.16 14.96
CA ARG A 186 -27.58 -17.23 14.51
C ARG A 186 -26.45 -16.74 13.61
N ALA A 187 -26.76 -15.80 12.72
CA ALA A 187 -25.84 -15.46 11.62
C ALA A 187 -26.03 -14.04 11.08
N THR A 188 -26.52 -13.10 11.88
CA THR A 188 -26.80 -11.72 11.45
C THR A 188 -26.00 -10.70 12.25
N ALA A 189 -25.75 -9.53 11.66
CA ALA A 189 -25.23 -8.37 12.35
C ALA A 189 -26.10 -7.15 12.08
N ASP A 190 -26.46 -6.44 13.13
CA ASP A 190 -27.03 -5.10 13.06
C ASP A 190 -25.90 -4.09 13.22
N VAL A 191 -25.83 -3.13 12.31
CA VAL A 191 -24.83 -2.05 12.36
C VAL A 191 -25.53 -0.73 12.64
N PHE A 192 -25.12 -0.07 13.72
CA PHE A 192 -25.69 1.22 14.12
C PHE A 192 -24.67 2.33 13.82
N ASP A 193 -25.15 3.42 13.24
CA ASP A 193 -24.42 4.67 13.15
C ASP A 193 -24.59 5.45 14.45
N LEU A 194 -23.49 5.67 15.16
CA LEU A 194 -23.48 6.34 16.46
C LEU A 194 -23.70 7.85 16.38
N HIS A 195 -23.44 8.47 15.23
CA HIS A 195 -23.70 9.90 15.02
C HIS A 195 -25.19 10.17 14.77
N SER A 196 -25.81 9.39 13.90
CA SER A 196 -27.24 9.50 13.62
C SER A 196 -28.11 8.78 14.66
N ARG A 197 -27.52 7.89 15.48
CA ARG A 197 -28.19 7.03 16.47
C ARG A 197 -29.25 6.10 15.85
N GLN A 198 -29.03 5.71 14.60
CA GLN A 198 -29.95 4.89 13.84
C GLN A 198 -29.31 3.58 13.37
N LEU A 199 -30.15 2.61 13.04
CA LEU A 199 -29.73 1.38 12.38
C LEU A 199 -29.34 1.70 10.93
N ASN A 200 -28.05 1.52 10.59
CA ASN A 200 -27.58 1.62 9.22
C ASN A 200 -28.10 0.44 8.38
N GLY A 201 -28.04 -0.78 8.91
CA GLY A 201 -28.53 -1.95 8.23
C GLY A 201 -28.38 -3.24 9.01
N ARG A 202 -29.11 -4.26 8.56
CA ARG A 202 -28.97 -5.65 9.03
C ARG A 202 -28.33 -6.48 7.94
N TYR A 203 -27.25 -7.17 8.28
CA TYR A 203 -26.41 -7.92 7.35
C TYR A 203 -26.38 -9.40 7.72
N LYS A 204 -26.48 -10.26 6.71
CA LYS A 204 -26.30 -11.70 6.86
C LYS A 204 -24.80 -12.01 6.83
N LEU A 205 -24.25 -12.55 7.92
CA LEU A 205 -22.82 -12.81 8.08
C LEU A 205 -22.35 -14.14 7.48
N LEU A 206 -23.24 -15.13 7.37
CA LEU A 206 -22.92 -16.48 6.91
C LEU A 206 -23.79 -16.83 5.71
N GLU A 207 -23.21 -17.37 4.66
CA GLU A 207 -23.95 -17.77 3.46
C GLU A 207 -24.82 -19.02 3.69
N ASP A 208 -24.29 -19.99 4.47
CA ASP A 208 -25.00 -21.21 4.79
C ASP A 208 -26.09 -20.95 5.87
N PRO A 209 -27.37 -21.21 5.54
CA PRO A 209 -28.46 -20.99 6.50
C PRO A 209 -28.43 -21.93 7.71
N ASN A 210 -27.66 -23.04 7.64
CA ASN A 210 -27.51 -24.00 8.73
C ASN A 210 -26.25 -23.73 9.58
N ALA A 211 -25.44 -22.76 9.23
CA ALA A 211 -24.29 -22.35 10.02
C ALA A 211 -24.71 -21.32 11.08
N GLU A 212 -24.01 -21.35 12.21
CA GLU A 212 -24.17 -20.38 13.29
C GLU A 212 -22.83 -19.73 13.60
N VAL A 213 -22.85 -18.44 14.01
CA VAL A 213 -21.67 -17.77 14.53
C VAL A 213 -21.27 -18.40 15.85
N THR A 214 -20.06 -18.89 15.96
CA THR A 214 -19.53 -19.54 17.17
C THR A 214 -18.42 -18.73 17.84
N ALA A 215 -17.66 -17.95 17.08
CA ALA A 215 -16.63 -17.05 17.58
C ALA A 215 -16.58 -15.76 16.76
N SER A 216 -16.16 -14.68 17.37
CA SER A 216 -15.94 -13.41 16.66
C SER A 216 -14.88 -12.57 17.37
N THR A 217 -14.19 -11.71 16.64
CA THR A 217 -13.22 -10.76 17.15
C THR A 217 -12.95 -9.65 16.13
N GLN A 218 -12.33 -8.56 16.56
CA GLN A 218 -11.77 -7.53 15.66
C GLN A 218 -10.32 -7.84 15.34
N LEU A 219 -9.88 -7.51 14.12
CA LEU A 219 -8.46 -7.49 13.76
C LEU A 219 -7.76 -6.26 14.34
N LEU A 220 -6.43 -6.28 14.34
CA LEU A 220 -5.61 -5.12 14.69
C LEU A 220 -6.13 -3.83 14.03
N GLY A 221 -6.25 -2.76 14.82
CA GLY A 221 -6.85 -1.49 14.38
C GLY A 221 -8.39 -1.44 14.45
N GLY A 222 -9.07 -2.54 14.83
CA GLY A 222 -10.51 -2.57 15.11
C GLY A 222 -11.46 -2.32 13.92
N ILE A 223 -10.94 -2.22 12.69
CA ILE A 223 -11.76 -1.91 11.49
C ILE A 223 -12.44 -3.17 10.94
N SER A 224 -11.70 -4.27 10.87
CA SER A 224 -12.22 -5.56 10.38
C SER A 224 -12.79 -6.41 11.49
N LEU A 225 -13.95 -7.00 11.21
CA LEU A 225 -14.57 -8.03 12.04
C LEU A 225 -14.29 -9.41 11.45
N LEU A 226 -13.79 -10.33 12.26
CA LEU A 226 -13.67 -11.75 11.95
C LEU A 226 -14.81 -12.51 12.60
N VAL A 227 -15.46 -13.37 11.84
CA VAL A 227 -16.61 -14.17 12.28
C VAL A 227 -16.35 -15.63 11.96
N GLY A 228 -16.19 -16.45 13.00
CA GLY A 228 -16.05 -17.91 12.90
C GLY A 228 -17.39 -18.60 13.02
N ASP A 229 -17.57 -19.67 12.28
CA ASP A 229 -18.83 -20.40 12.22
C ASP A 229 -18.74 -21.84 12.75
N SER A 230 -19.92 -22.48 12.86
CA SER A 230 -20.08 -23.86 13.33
C SER A 230 -19.57 -24.93 12.37
N LYS A 231 -19.09 -24.57 11.19
CA LYS A 231 -18.55 -25.48 10.15
C LYS A 231 -17.05 -25.31 9.92
N GLY A 232 -16.40 -24.43 10.69
CA GLY A 232 -14.96 -24.18 10.59
C GLY A 232 -14.60 -23.04 9.61
N GLY A 233 -15.58 -22.35 9.06
CA GLY A 233 -15.39 -21.14 8.25
C GLY A 233 -15.06 -19.93 9.11
N ILE A 234 -14.28 -18.99 8.58
CA ILE A 234 -13.97 -17.70 9.18
C ILE A 234 -14.11 -16.63 8.11
N ALA A 235 -15.09 -15.75 8.24
CA ALA A 235 -15.36 -14.68 7.30
C ALA A 235 -14.82 -13.33 7.83
N GLN A 236 -14.21 -12.53 6.98
CA GLN A 236 -13.78 -11.17 7.29
C GLN A 236 -14.75 -10.16 6.71
N TRP A 237 -15.16 -9.21 7.53
CA TRP A 237 -16.09 -8.15 7.21
C TRP A 237 -15.54 -6.79 7.61
N PHE A 238 -15.81 -5.73 6.84
CA PHE A 238 -15.61 -4.35 7.26
C PHE A 238 -16.55 -3.39 6.52
N MET A 239 -16.67 -2.16 7.05
CA MET A 239 -17.46 -1.12 6.40
C MET A 239 -16.73 -0.60 5.15
N ALA A 240 -17.43 -0.63 4.01
CA ALA A 240 -17.00 -0.04 2.75
C ALA A 240 -18.17 0.70 2.10
N ARG A 241 -17.90 1.64 1.21
CA ARG A 241 -18.95 2.31 0.45
C ARG A 241 -19.36 1.45 -0.74
N ASP A 242 -20.64 1.36 -0.97
CA ASP A 242 -21.18 0.69 -2.15
C ASP A 242 -21.10 1.60 -3.40
N THR A 243 -21.69 1.14 -4.51
CA THR A 243 -21.71 1.88 -5.78
C THR A 243 -22.47 3.21 -5.68
N ASP A 244 -23.39 3.33 -4.73
CA ASP A 244 -24.18 4.53 -4.50
C ASP A 244 -23.51 5.48 -3.49
N GLY A 245 -22.35 5.09 -2.96
CA GLY A 245 -21.57 5.85 -2.00
C GLY A 245 -22.00 5.67 -0.55
N GLU A 246 -23.00 4.80 -0.29
CA GLU A 246 -23.52 4.53 1.04
C GLU A 246 -22.65 3.52 1.79
N PRO A 247 -22.39 3.73 3.11
CA PRO A 247 -21.59 2.81 3.91
C PRO A 247 -22.36 1.51 4.17
N ARG A 248 -21.72 0.38 3.87
CA ARG A 248 -22.25 -0.96 4.08
C ARG A 248 -21.23 -1.89 4.70
N LEU A 249 -21.70 -2.82 5.54
CA LEU A 249 -20.88 -3.92 6.01
C LEU A 249 -20.69 -4.92 4.86
N SER A 250 -19.47 -5.02 4.36
CA SER A 250 -19.11 -5.78 3.17
C SER A 250 -18.34 -7.04 3.53
N HIS A 251 -18.69 -8.16 2.89
CA HIS A 251 -17.94 -9.40 2.96
C HIS A 251 -16.65 -9.26 2.12
N VAL A 252 -15.50 -9.61 2.69
CA VAL A 252 -14.21 -9.33 2.08
C VAL A 252 -13.50 -10.60 1.64
N ARG A 253 -13.37 -11.58 2.53
CA ARG A 253 -12.68 -12.86 2.27
C ARG A 253 -13.00 -13.92 3.30
N ASP A 254 -12.75 -15.16 2.94
CA ASP A 254 -12.99 -16.33 3.77
C ASP A 254 -11.70 -17.10 4.04
N PHE A 255 -11.67 -17.75 5.21
CA PHE A 255 -10.67 -18.72 5.63
C PHE A 255 -11.39 -19.97 6.14
N ASN A 256 -10.71 -21.10 6.18
CA ASN A 256 -11.32 -22.36 6.63
C ASN A 256 -10.35 -23.16 7.49
N LEU A 257 -10.88 -23.82 8.52
CA LEU A 257 -10.18 -24.70 9.46
C LEU A 257 -10.83 -26.11 9.49
N ASP A 258 -11.30 -26.60 8.33
CA ASP A 258 -11.74 -27.95 8.05
C ASP A 258 -12.77 -28.60 9.02
N GLY A 259 -13.98 -28.02 9.09
CA GLY A 259 -15.19 -28.79 9.37
C GLY A 259 -15.56 -29.01 10.85
N ALA A 260 -14.94 -28.31 11.80
CA ALA A 260 -15.39 -28.24 13.19
C ALA A 260 -15.70 -26.78 13.59
N PRO A 261 -16.63 -26.55 14.54
CA PRO A 261 -16.95 -25.21 14.99
C PRO A 261 -15.71 -24.44 15.47
N ILE A 262 -15.58 -23.18 15.06
CA ILE A 262 -14.52 -22.30 15.56
C ILE A 262 -14.82 -21.93 17.01
N SER A 263 -13.93 -22.28 17.92
CA SER A 263 -14.10 -22.03 19.36
C SER A 263 -13.48 -20.73 19.82
N ALA A 264 -12.36 -20.30 19.21
CA ALA A 264 -11.68 -19.06 19.57
C ALA A 264 -10.91 -18.48 18.38
N ILE A 265 -10.84 -17.17 18.30
CA ILE A 265 -10.01 -16.42 17.34
C ILE A 265 -9.17 -15.40 18.12
N ALA A 266 -7.86 -15.36 17.89
CA ALA A 266 -6.96 -14.39 18.52
C ALA A 266 -6.17 -13.64 17.44
N PRO A 267 -6.32 -12.31 17.32
CA PRO A 267 -5.60 -11.49 16.36
C PRO A 267 -4.13 -11.27 16.79
N GLU A 268 -3.26 -11.05 15.81
CA GLU A 268 -1.92 -10.51 16.04
C GLU A 268 -2.01 -9.04 16.46
N GLN A 269 -1.02 -8.58 17.24
CA GLN A 269 -1.02 -7.21 17.78
C GLN A 269 -0.15 -6.22 16.99
N ARG A 270 0.50 -6.66 15.90
CA ARG A 270 1.39 -5.84 15.07
C ARG A 270 1.17 -6.00 13.57
N ARG A 271 0.43 -7.02 13.16
CA ARG A 271 0.18 -7.36 11.75
C ARG A 271 -1.28 -7.80 11.59
N LYS A 272 -1.75 -7.83 10.36
CA LYS A 272 -3.12 -8.29 10.04
C LYS A 272 -3.22 -9.84 9.99
N GLY A 273 -2.45 -10.50 10.85
CA GLY A 273 -2.53 -11.94 11.08
C GLY A 273 -3.49 -12.28 12.22
N PHE A 274 -3.93 -13.53 12.26
CA PHE A 274 -4.72 -14.09 13.35
C PHE A 274 -4.53 -15.60 13.44
N ILE A 275 -4.85 -16.15 14.59
CA ILE A 275 -4.96 -17.57 14.80
C ILE A 275 -6.40 -17.94 15.15
N ALA A 276 -6.81 -19.14 14.79
CA ALA A 276 -8.11 -19.68 15.17
C ALA A 276 -7.94 -21.10 15.71
N LEU A 277 -8.78 -21.46 16.68
CA LEU A 277 -8.85 -22.77 17.27
C LEU A 277 -10.26 -23.31 17.04
N ASP A 278 -10.38 -24.58 16.61
CA ASP A 278 -11.66 -25.27 16.53
C ASP A 278 -11.98 -26.08 17.80
N GLU A 279 -13.17 -26.65 17.88
CA GLU A 279 -13.61 -27.48 19.01
C GLU A 279 -12.87 -28.82 19.09
N LYS A 280 -12.22 -29.26 18.01
CA LYS A 280 -11.40 -30.48 17.96
C LYS A 280 -9.94 -30.23 18.36
N GLY A 281 -9.56 -29.00 18.62
CA GLY A 281 -8.21 -28.62 18.98
C GLY A 281 -7.26 -28.42 17.79
N ASN A 282 -7.76 -28.25 16.56
CA ASN A 282 -6.95 -27.85 15.44
C ASN A 282 -6.70 -26.33 15.50
N LEU A 283 -5.47 -25.93 15.32
CA LEU A 283 -5.03 -24.53 15.27
C LEU A 283 -4.70 -24.16 13.84
N GLY A 284 -5.32 -23.08 13.36
CA GLY A 284 -4.98 -22.42 12.11
C GLY A 284 -4.23 -21.12 12.35
N VAL A 285 -3.24 -20.82 11.54
CA VAL A 285 -2.51 -19.55 11.48
C VAL A 285 -2.79 -18.91 10.13
N PHE A 286 -3.30 -17.68 10.13
CA PHE A 286 -3.77 -16.99 8.94
C PHE A 286 -3.19 -15.60 8.85
N HIS A 287 -3.08 -15.08 7.61
CA HIS A 287 -2.83 -13.66 7.37
C HIS A 287 -3.94 -13.09 6.49
N SER A 288 -4.62 -12.08 7.02
CA SER A 288 -5.83 -11.52 6.40
C SER A 288 -5.53 -10.91 5.03
N THR A 289 -4.73 -9.85 4.96
CA THR A 289 -4.47 -9.09 3.74
C THR A 289 -3.86 -9.94 2.62
N ALA A 290 -2.94 -10.83 2.97
CA ALA A 290 -2.32 -11.75 2.01
C ALA A 290 -3.21 -12.93 1.62
N HIS A 291 -4.39 -13.07 2.24
CA HIS A 291 -5.33 -14.18 2.06
C HIS A 291 -4.61 -15.53 2.12
N ARG A 292 -3.82 -15.75 3.20
CA ARG A 292 -2.99 -16.95 3.37
C ARG A 292 -3.41 -17.75 4.58
N THR A 293 -3.52 -19.06 4.37
CA THR A 293 -3.44 -20.06 5.42
C THR A 293 -1.98 -20.49 5.53
N LEU A 294 -1.33 -20.19 6.65
CA LEU A 294 0.09 -20.40 6.86
C LEU A 294 0.38 -21.79 7.46
N LEU A 295 -0.48 -22.20 8.39
CA LEU A 295 -0.36 -23.48 9.08
C LEU A 295 -1.74 -23.94 9.54
N VAL A 296 -2.00 -25.23 9.46
CA VAL A 296 -3.11 -25.90 10.16
C VAL A 296 -2.56 -27.17 10.78
N GLN A 297 -2.69 -27.31 12.09
CA GLN A 297 -2.27 -28.52 12.79
C GLN A 297 -3.02 -28.74 14.10
N PRO A 298 -3.21 -30.00 14.55
CA PRO A 298 -3.76 -30.29 15.86
C PRO A 298 -2.75 -29.90 16.96
N VAL A 299 -3.22 -29.16 17.96
CA VAL A 299 -2.41 -28.70 19.11
C VAL A 299 -2.99 -29.08 20.46
N ALA A 300 -4.25 -29.49 20.47
CA ALA A 300 -5.00 -29.85 21.68
C ALA A 300 -6.06 -30.92 21.35
N ASP A 301 -6.72 -31.44 22.39
CA ASP A 301 -7.78 -32.44 22.24
C ASP A 301 -9.18 -31.84 22.29
N SER A 302 -9.30 -30.54 22.57
CA SER A 302 -10.57 -29.79 22.69
C SER A 302 -10.34 -28.28 22.63
N SER A 303 -11.43 -27.52 22.74
CA SER A 303 -11.40 -26.06 22.82
C SER A 303 -10.63 -25.51 24.03
N GLY A 304 -10.15 -24.28 23.94
CA GLY A 304 -9.45 -23.57 24.99
C GLY A 304 -9.35 -22.08 24.73
N VAL A 305 -8.78 -21.33 25.68
CA VAL A 305 -8.50 -19.91 25.49
C VAL A 305 -7.10 -19.76 24.93
N ILE A 306 -7.00 -19.01 23.83
CA ILE A 306 -5.76 -18.80 23.10
C ILE A 306 -5.36 -17.33 23.12
N THR A 307 -4.05 -17.07 23.14
CA THR A 307 -3.51 -15.72 22.96
C THR A 307 -2.15 -15.76 22.27
N LEU A 308 -1.86 -14.71 21.51
CA LEU A 308 -0.57 -14.47 20.88
C LEU A 308 0.22 -13.41 21.63
N SER A 309 1.53 -13.60 21.69
CA SER A 309 2.42 -12.54 22.14
C SER A 309 2.42 -11.36 21.16
N PRO A 310 2.70 -10.13 21.61
CA PRO A 310 2.74 -8.94 20.74
C PRO A 310 3.66 -9.09 19.52
N ARG A 311 4.73 -9.88 19.63
CA ARG A 311 5.65 -10.19 18.52
C ARG A 311 5.21 -11.39 17.67
N ALA A 312 4.05 -11.97 17.95
CA ALA A 312 3.51 -13.16 17.28
C ALA A 312 4.49 -14.35 17.21
N ASN A 313 5.43 -14.45 18.15
CA ASN A 313 6.43 -15.53 18.21
C ASN A 313 6.17 -16.55 19.32
N ARG A 314 5.13 -16.36 20.12
CA ARG A 314 4.65 -17.27 21.16
C ARG A 314 3.13 -17.33 21.18
N LEU A 315 2.64 -18.54 21.35
CA LEU A 315 1.23 -18.83 21.58
C LEU A 315 1.09 -19.45 22.97
N LEU A 316 0.11 -18.99 23.73
CA LEU A 316 -0.38 -19.66 24.92
C LEU A 316 -1.78 -20.20 24.65
N LEU A 317 -2.00 -21.44 25.04
CA LEU A 317 -3.29 -22.13 25.01
C LEU A 317 -3.59 -22.62 26.43
N GLU A 318 -4.67 -22.15 27.02
CA GLU A 318 -5.17 -22.70 28.29
C GLU A 318 -6.32 -23.66 28.03
N GLN A 319 -6.15 -24.88 28.47
CA GLN A 319 -7.10 -25.97 28.34
C GLN A 319 -7.18 -26.76 29.64
N GLY A 320 -8.35 -26.91 30.21
CA GLY A 320 -8.56 -27.70 31.43
C GLY A 320 -7.71 -27.27 32.62
N GLY A 321 -7.39 -25.98 32.73
CA GLY A 321 -6.54 -25.41 33.79
C GLY A 321 -5.04 -25.65 33.57
N LYS A 322 -4.63 -26.16 32.44
CA LYS A 322 -3.23 -26.30 32.03
C LYS A 322 -2.91 -25.30 30.93
N ILE A 323 -1.73 -24.69 31.00
CA ILE A 323 -1.25 -23.76 29.99
C ILE A 323 -0.21 -24.44 29.13
N HIS A 324 -0.51 -24.58 27.85
CA HIS A 324 0.40 -25.06 26.82
C HIS A 324 1.06 -23.86 26.15
N ARG A 325 2.34 -23.96 25.90
CA ARG A 325 3.14 -22.91 25.29
C ARG A 325 3.78 -23.40 24.01
N PHE A 326 3.54 -22.69 22.92
CA PHE A 326 4.10 -23.00 21.60
C PHE A 326 5.01 -21.86 21.12
N ALA A 327 6.07 -22.23 20.41
CA ALA A 327 6.87 -21.28 19.64
C ALA A 327 6.27 -21.17 18.24
N LEU A 328 6.09 -19.94 17.78
CA LEU A 328 5.63 -19.64 16.43
C LEU A 328 6.74 -18.89 15.68
N SER A 329 7.06 -19.34 14.48
CA SER A 329 7.96 -18.65 13.57
C SER A 329 7.22 -18.40 12.27
N ASN A 330 6.96 -17.14 11.99
CA ASN A 330 6.15 -16.73 10.84
C ASN A 330 6.77 -15.49 10.21
N PRO A 331 7.93 -15.63 9.52
CA PRO A 331 8.56 -14.52 8.82
C PRO A 331 7.75 -14.19 7.56
N HIS A 332 7.49 -12.89 7.34
CA HIS A 332 6.83 -12.35 6.15
C HIS A 332 5.49 -13.00 5.78
N PRO A 333 4.53 -13.08 6.71
CA PRO A 333 3.22 -13.67 6.44
C PRO A 333 2.39 -12.84 5.46
N GLU A 334 2.70 -11.54 5.32
CA GLU A 334 2.06 -10.57 4.44
C GLU A 334 2.34 -10.80 2.96
N ILE A 335 3.33 -11.64 2.60
CA ILE A 335 3.73 -11.88 1.22
C ILE A 335 3.01 -13.10 0.66
N SER A 336 2.26 -12.92 -0.42
CA SER A 336 1.66 -14.00 -1.24
C SER A 336 1.65 -13.60 -2.72
N TRP A 337 1.56 -14.58 -3.61
CA TRP A 337 1.42 -14.28 -5.04
C TRP A 337 0.18 -13.43 -5.34
N SER A 338 -0.92 -13.67 -4.65
CA SER A 338 -2.15 -12.89 -4.77
C SER A 338 -1.96 -11.45 -4.27
N ALA A 339 -1.25 -11.24 -3.17
CA ALA A 339 -0.96 -9.90 -2.64
C ALA A 339 0.00 -9.12 -3.53
N LEU A 340 1.00 -9.79 -4.16
CA LEU A 340 1.97 -9.15 -5.02
C LEU A 340 1.41 -8.78 -6.40
N TRP A 341 0.54 -9.59 -6.99
CA TRP A 341 0.10 -9.43 -8.37
C TRP A 341 -1.41 -9.27 -8.57
N GLY A 342 -2.21 -9.60 -7.54
CA GLY A 342 -3.66 -9.47 -7.54
C GLY A 342 -4.14 -8.12 -7.03
N LYS A 343 -5.42 -7.84 -7.25
CA LYS A 343 -6.12 -6.77 -6.54
C LYS A 343 -6.43 -7.26 -5.13
N VAL A 344 -6.07 -6.47 -4.14
CA VAL A 344 -6.37 -6.75 -2.73
C VAL A 344 -7.38 -5.74 -2.21
N TRP A 345 -8.35 -6.21 -1.45
CA TRP A 345 -9.28 -5.34 -0.77
C TRP A 345 -8.71 -4.98 0.60
N TYR A 346 -8.16 -3.79 0.70
CA TYR A 346 -7.58 -3.25 1.93
C TYR A 346 -8.64 -2.59 2.80
N GLU A 347 -8.40 -2.57 4.10
CA GLU A 347 -9.23 -1.80 5.03
C GLU A 347 -9.30 -0.32 4.60
N SER A 348 -10.46 0.31 4.78
CA SER A 348 -10.73 1.70 4.37
C SER A 348 -10.72 1.97 2.85
N TYR A 349 -10.71 0.93 2.02
CA TYR A 349 -10.90 1.04 0.57
C TYR A 349 -12.31 0.55 0.20
N ASP A 350 -12.96 1.23 -0.73
CA ASP A 350 -14.32 0.87 -1.17
C ASP A 350 -14.34 -0.37 -2.10
N LYS A 351 -13.22 -0.67 -2.74
CA LYS A 351 -13.07 -1.79 -3.67
C LYS A 351 -11.64 -2.34 -3.71
N PRO A 352 -11.46 -3.61 -4.18
CA PRO A 352 -10.14 -4.17 -4.40
C PRO A 352 -9.31 -3.35 -5.37
N ALA A 353 -8.05 -3.04 -5.00
CA ALA A 353 -7.15 -2.20 -5.77
C ALA A 353 -5.71 -2.76 -5.79
N TYR A 354 -4.94 -2.32 -6.79
CA TYR A 354 -3.49 -2.49 -6.80
C TYR A 354 -2.86 -1.30 -6.08
N VAL A 355 -2.23 -1.53 -4.95
CA VAL A 355 -1.62 -0.45 -4.15
C VAL A 355 -0.23 -0.88 -3.71
N TRP A 356 0.73 0.03 -3.79
CA TRP A 356 2.03 -0.09 -3.17
C TRP A 356 2.18 0.97 -2.07
N GLN A 357 2.33 0.52 -0.85
CA GLN A 357 2.66 1.33 0.32
C GLN A 357 3.27 0.40 1.37
N SER A 358 4.58 0.42 1.51
CA SER A 358 5.34 -0.51 2.35
C SER A 358 5.31 -0.14 3.82
N THR A 359 5.30 1.16 4.15
CA THR A 359 5.38 1.70 5.50
C THR A 359 4.37 2.83 5.74
N ALA A 360 4.04 3.06 7.01
CA ALA A 360 3.32 4.22 7.49
C ALA A 360 3.75 4.55 8.93
N ALA A 361 3.37 5.74 9.40
CA ALA A 361 3.69 6.22 10.74
C ALA A 361 2.86 5.58 11.87
N THR A 362 1.81 4.83 11.53
CA THR A 362 0.90 4.21 12.49
C THR A 362 1.27 2.75 12.78
N THR A 363 1.05 2.29 14.01
CA THR A 363 1.38 0.93 14.45
C THR A 363 0.40 -0.14 13.98
N ASP A 364 -0.81 0.26 13.59
CA ASP A 364 -1.90 -0.57 13.07
C ASP A 364 -1.92 -0.64 11.54
N PHE A 365 -0.87 -0.14 10.91
CA PHE A 365 -0.75 -0.04 9.46
C PHE A 365 -0.80 -1.41 8.77
N GLU A 366 -1.54 -1.46 7.67
CA GLU A 366 -1.65 -2.61 6.78
C GLU A 366 -0.71 -2.44 5.58
N PRO A 367 0.42 -3.19 5.49
CA PRO A 367 1.33 -3.09 4.34
C PRO A 367 0.63 -3.46 3.03
N LYS A 368 0.80 -2.64 2.01
CA LYS A 368 0.24 -2.83 0.68
C LYS A 368 1.37 -3.09 -0.30
N LEU A 369 1.48 -4.32 -0.78
CA LEU A 369 2.69 -4.82 -1.45
C LEU A 369 2.46 -5.22 -2.92
N SER A 370 1.50 -4.60 -3.62
CA SER A 370 1.28 -4.90 -5.03
C SER A 370 2.45 -4.42 -5.89
N LEU A 371 3.13 -5.35 -6.56
CA LEU A 371 4.19 -5.05 -7.55
C LEU A 371 3.63 -4.61 -8.90
N SER A 372 2.33 -4.80 -9.15
CA SER A 372 1.70 -4.46 -10.43
C SER A 372 1.87 -2.99 -10.80
N PRO A 373 1.64 -1.98 -9.92
CA PRO A 373 1.86 -0.58 -10.26
C PRO A 373 3.32 -0.25 -10.57
N LEU A 374 4.26 -0.88 -9.86
CA LEU A 374 5.70 -0.66 -10.07
C LEU A 374 6.18 -1.27 -11.39
N THR A 375 5.69 -2.45 -11.73
CA THR A 375 5.98 -3.10 -13.01
C THR A 375 5.39 -2.31 -14.17
N PHE A 376 4.13 -1.87 -14.03
CA PHE A 376 3.50 -1.00 -15.01
C PHE A 376 4.27 0.30 -15.20
N GLY A 377 4.67 0.97 -14.10
CA GLY A 377 5.49 2.18 -14.15
C GLY A 377 6.84 1.97 -14.84
N THR A 378 7.49 0.82 -14.63
CA THR A 378 8.74 0.45 -15.30
C THR A 378 8.55 0.33 -16.81
N LEU A 379 7.50 -0.38 -17.24
CA LEU A 379 7.18 -0.52 -18.66
C LEU A 379 6.78 0.81 -19.29
N LYS A 380 5.98 1.62 -18.59
CA LYS A 380 5.58 2.97 -19.01
C LYS A 380 6.79 3.87 -19.24
N ALA A 381 7.73 3.92 -18.29
CA ALA A 381 8.95 4.71 -18.41
C ALA A 381 9.80 4.30 -19.61
N ALA A 382 10.06 2.98 -19.75
CA ALA A 382 10.83 2.45 -20.87
C ALA A 382 10.15 2.71 -22.21
N PHE A 383 8.83 2.54 -22.28
CA PHE A 383 8.06 2.77 -23.50
C PHE A 383 8.15 4.23 -23.99
N TYR A 384 7.90 5.21 -23.11
CA TYR A 384 7.99 6.62 -23.50
C TYR A 384 9.42 7.06 -23.84
N ALA A 385 10.42 6.54 -23.15
CA ALA A 385 11.82 6.79 -23.51
C ALA A 385 12.17 6.22 -24.89
N MET A 386 11.72 5.01 -25.20
CA MET A 386 12.01 4.35 -26.47
C MET A 386 11.28 4.96 -27.66
N ILE A 387 10.08 5.54 -27.47
CA ILE A 387 9.36 6.28 -28.52
C ILE A 387 10.22 7.42 -29.07
N LEU A 388 10.96 8.11 -28.19
CA LEU A 388 11.85 9.20 -28.58
C LEU A 388 13.20 8.67 -29.02
N ALA A 389 13.83 7.81 -28.22
CA ALA A 389 15.22 7.38 -28.42
C ALA A 389 15.42 6.50 -29.66
N ALA A 390 14.53 5.53 -29.90
CA ALA A 390 14.72 4.55 -30.95
C ALA A 390 14.75 5.18 -32.36
N PRO A 391 13.76 6.00 -32.76
CA PRO A 391 13.78 6.59 -34.10
C PRO A 391 14.93 7.58 -34.27
N LEU A 392 15.26 8.39 -33.26
CA LEU A 392 16.33 9.35 -33.33
C LEU A 392 17.70 8.66 -33.41
N ALA A 393 17.97 7.67 -32.58
CA ALA A 393 19.22 6.93 -32.56
C ALA A 393 19.42 6.14 -33.86
N ILE A 394 18.39 5.46 -34.36
CA ILE A 394 18.50 4.72 -35.64
C ILE A 394 18.69 5.67 -36.80
N ALA A 395 17.97 6.78 -36.90
CA ALA A 395 18.15 7.78 -37.95
C ALA A 395 19.55 8.37 -37.94
N ALA A 396 20.08 8.71 -36.74
CA ALA A 396 21.45 9.17 -36.58
C ALA A 396 22.47 8.11 -36.96
N ALA A 397 22.28 6.84 -36.59
CA ALA A 397 23.13 5.72 -36.93
C ALA A 397 23.16 5.48 -38.45
N VAL A 398 21.99 5.47 -39.09
CA VAL A 398 21.89 5.35 -40.57
C VAL A 398 22.63 6.47 -41.28
N TYR A 399 22.40 7.72 -40.84
CA TYR A 399 23.06 8.86 -41.44
C TYR A 399 24.58 8.79 -41.25
N THR A 400 25.05 8.51 -40.06
CA THR A 400 26.48 8.47 -39.71
C THR A 400 27.21 7.31 -40.39
N ALA A 401 26.61 6.12 -40.44
CA ALA A 401 27.25 4.94 -41.04
C ALA A 401 27.24 4.96 -42.58
N TYR A 402 26.16 5.47 -43.20
CA TYR A 402 25.97 5.32 -44.64
C TYR A 402 26.22 6.59 -45.46
N PHE A 403 25.77 7.77 -44.97
CA PHE A 403 25.85 9.02 -45.73
C PHE A 403 26.97 9.95 -45.30
N MET A 404 27.45 9.87 -44.05
CA MET A 404 28.42 10.81 -43.51
C MET A 404 29.84 10.55 -44.07
N ALA A 405 30.55 11.64 -44.43
CA ALA A 405 31.94 11.55 -44.84
C ALA A 405 32.84 10.94 -43.72
N PRO A 406 33.83 10.07 -44.06
CA PRO A 406 34.67 9.38 -43.06
C PRO A 406 35.39 10.32 -42.09
N ALA A 407 35.80 11.51 -42.56
CA ALA A 407 36.45 12.52 -41.74
C ALA A 407 35.55 13.12 -40.68
N MET A 408 34.25 13.31 -41.00
CA MET A 408 33.24 13.82 -40.09
C MET A 408 32.79 12.72 -39.12
N ARG A 409 32.57 11.49 -39.58
CA ARG A 409 32.22 10.34 -38.76
C ARG A 409 33.21 10.14 -37.61
N ARG A 410 34.53 10.25 -37.89
CA ARG A 410 35.61 10.15 -36.88
C ARG A 410 35.51 11.21 -35.78
N LYS A 411 34.81 12.33 -36.01
CA LYS A 411 34.57 13.38 -35.02
C LYS A 411 33.22 13.22 -34.32
N VAL A 412 32.18 12.90 -35.07
CA VAL A 412 30.80 12.85 -34.57
C VAL A 412 30.55 11.61 -33.67
N LYS A 413 31.03 10.42 -34.11
CA LYS A 413 30.82 9.19 -33.33
C LYS A 413 31.36 9.29 -31.89
N PRO A 414 32.63 9.72 -31.65
CA PRO A 414 33.11 9.88 -30.28
C PRO A 414 32.36 10.93 -29.46
N VAL A 415 31.84 11.99 -30.08
CA VAL A 415 31.03 13.01 -29.37
C VAL A 415 29.72 12.41 -28.86
N ILE A 416 29.05 11.59 -29.67
CA ILE A 416 27.81 10.91 -29.25
C ILE A 416 28.13 9.87 -28.16
N GLU A 417 29.21 9.12 -28.31
CA GLU A 417 29.66 8.14 -27.31
C GLU A 417 30.03 8.80 -25.96
N LEU A 418 30.59 10.01 -25.97
CA LEU A 418 30.87 10.78 -24.75
C LEU A 418 29.56 11.13 -23.97
N MET A 419 28.43 11.24 -24.65
CA MET A 419 27.14 11.45 -23.95
C MET A 419 26.77 10.27 -23.04
N GLU A 420 27.25 9.06 -23.33
CA GLU A 420 27.04 7.89 -22.48
C GLU A 420 27.77 8.01 -21.13
N ALA A 421 28.85 8.77 -21.07
CA ALA A 421 29.60 9.01 -19.84
C ALA A 421 28.94 10.02 -18.88
N LEU A 422 27.85 10.68 -19.30
CA LEU A 422 27.13 11.61 -18.43
C LEU A 422 26.46 10.85 -17.28
N PRO A 423 26.69 11.25 -16.02
CA PRO A 423 26.04 10.62 -14.87
C PRO A 423 24.51 10.80 -14.95
N THR A 424 23.77 9.69 -14.86
CA THR A 424 22.30 9.70 -14.95
C THR A 424 21.66 10.48 -13.81
N VAL A 425 22.32 10.59 -12.65
CA VAL A 425 21.92 11.44 -11.54
C VAL A 425 21.82 12.92 -11.95
N ILE A 426 22.83 13.42 -12.69
CA ILE A 426 22.84 14.82 -13.16
C ILE A 426 21.70 15.05 -14.15
N LEU A 427 21.49 14.09 -15.07
CA LEU A 427 20.38 14.17 -16.03
C LEU A 427 19.03 14.15 -15.33
N GLY A 428 18.85 13.30 -14.32
CA GLY A 428 17.64 13.25 -13.51
C GLY A 428 17.39 14.54 -12.74
N PHE A 429 18.43 15.09 -12.12
CA PHE A 429 18.36 16.36 -11.40
C PHE A 429 17.99 17.51 -12.34
N PHE A 430 18.65 17.60 -13.49
CA PHE A 430 18.33 18.58 -14.51
C PHE A 430 16.89 18.44 -15.02
N ALA A 431 16.46 17.20 -15.28
CA ALA A 431 15.10 16.92 -15.73
C ALA A 431 14.04 17.34 -14.71
N GLY A 432 14.24 17.01 -13.42
CA GLY A 432 13.28 17.31 -12.37
C GLY A 432 13.22 18.77 -11.93
N LEU A 433 14.35 19.49 -11.95
CA LEU A 433 14.42 20.87 -11.44
C LEU A 433 14.33 21.95 -12.52
N PHE A 434 14.81 21.66 -13.74
CA PHE A 434 14.83 22.65 -14.82
C PHE A 434 13.88 22.28 -15.95
N LEU A 435 13.98 21.04 -16.47
CA LEU A 435 13.19 20.63 -17.63
C LEU A 435 11.69 20.57 -17.28
N ALA A 436 11.34 19.99 -16.13
CA ALA A 436 9.94 19.82 -15.76
C ALA A 436 9.19 21.18 -15.61
N PRO A 437 9.68 22.17 -14.84
CA PRO A 437 9.04 23.49 -14.78
C PRO A 437 9.03 24.23 -16.11
N TYR A 438 10.10 24.06 -16.91
CA TYR A 438 10.19 24.70 -18.22
C TYR A 438 9.15 24.15 -19.21
N VAL A 439 9.02 22.82 -19.29
CA VAL A 439 8.02 22.15 -20.14
C VAL A 439 6.61 22.50 -19.68
N GLU A 440 6.39 22.56 -18.38
CA GLU A 440 5.10 22.96 -17.79
C GLU A 440 4.64 24.35 -18.27
N GLY A 441 5.56 25.34 -18.30
CA GLY A 441 5.26 26.68 -18.76
C GLY A 441 5.24 26.89 -20.28
N HIS A 442 5.68 25.88 -21.08
CA HIS A 442 5.79 25.99 -22.53
C HIS A 442 5.27 24.74 -23.26
N LEU A 443 4.22 24.14 -22.74
CA LEU A 443 3.71 22.85 -23.22
C LEU A 443 3.37 22.85 -24.74
N PRO A 444 2.62 23.83 -25.28
CA PRO A 444 2.38 23.90 -26.72
C PRO A 444 3.66 24.07 -27.54
N GLY A 445 4.64 24.80 -27.01
CA GLY A 445 5.94 24.98 -27.64
C GLY A 445 6.73 23.68 -27.75
N VAL A 446 6.72 22.84 -26.72
CA VAL A 446 7.38 21.54 -26.73
C VAL A 446 6.76 20.60 -27.78
N PHE A 447 5.42 20.52 -27.85
CA PHE A 447 4.76 19.74 -28.89
C PHE A 447 5.01 20.31 -30.29
N SER A 448 5.00 21.65 -30.43
CA SER A 448 5.37 22.31 -31.68
C SER A 448 6.80 22.00 -32.08
N LEU A 449 7.75 21.97 -31.13
CA LEU A 449 9.14 21.60 -31.38
C LEU A 449 9.26 20.19 -31.94
N LEU A 450 8.58 19.21 -31.32
CA LEU A 450 8.61 17.81 -31.76
C LEU A 450 8.04 17.64 -33.19
N LEU A 451 7.03 18.44 -33.55
CA LEU A 451 6.41 18.39 -34.87
C LEU A 451 7.20 19.20 -35.91
N LEU A 452 7.62 20.42 -35.56
CA LEU A 452 8.26 21.35 -36.50
C LEU A 452 9.72 20.98 -36.81
N THR A 453 10.43 20.30 -35.90
CA THR A 453 11.84 19.93 -36.15
C THR A 453 11.99 18.97 -37.33
N PRO A 454 11.29 17.84 -37.46
CA PRO A 454 11.34 17.00 -38.64
C PRO A 454 10.94 17.74 -39.93
N LEU A 455 9.89 18.57 -39.85
CA LEU A 455 9.42 19.36 -40.99
C LEU A 455 10.46 20.41 -41.41
N GLY A 456 11.10 21.08 -40.45
CA GLY A 456 12.15 22.05 -40.68
C GLY A 456 13.38 21.41 -41.35
N ILE A 457 13.78 20.22 -40.89
CA ILE A 457 14.87 19.46 -41.49
C ILE A 457 14.53 19.05 -42.94
N LEU A 458 13.33 18.56 -43.20
CA LEU A 458 12.86 18.21 -44.53
C LEU A 458 12.83 19.44 -45.47
N LEU A 459 12.29 20.55 -44.96
CA LEU A 459 12.24 21.81 -45.72
C LEU A 459 13.68 22.32 -46.04
N ALA A 460 14.57 22.30 -45.07
CA ALA A 460 15.97 22.67 -45.27
C ALA A 460 16.63 21.77 -46.32
N GLY A 461 16.40 20.46 -46.27
CA GLY A 461 16.90 19.51 -47.28
C GLY A 461 16.32 19.79 -48.66
N LEU A 462 15.03 20.12 -48.77
CA LEU A 462 14.40 20.52 -50.02
C LEU A 462 14.99 21.82 -50.58
N LEU A 463 15.15 22.83 -49.75
CA LEU A 463 15.77 24.09 -50.13
C LEU A 463 17.21 23.89 -50.59
N TRP A 464 18.00 23.08 -49.84
CA TRP A 464 19.36 22.72 -50.21
C TRP A 464 19.44 22.03 -51.58
N SER A 465 18.50 21.15 -51.87
CA SER A 465 18.45 20.46 -53.18
C SER A 465 18.17 21.39 -54.35
N ARG A 466 17.50 22.55 -54.11
CA ARG A 466 17.17 23.56 -55.10
C ARG A 466 18.24 24.62 -55.34
N LEU A 467 19.30 24.64 -54.49
CA LEU A 467 20.39 25.60 -54.62
C LEU A 467 21.24 25.32 -55.87
N PRO A 468 21.78 26.38 -56.52
CA PRO A 468 22.69 26.22 -57.64
C PRO A 468 23.96 25.42 -57.25
N GLU A 469 24.46 24.61 -58.20
CA GLU A 469 25.63 23.75 -57.97
C GLU A 469 26.85 24.52 -57.43
N ARG A 470 27.04 25.76 -57.81
CA ARG A 470 28.15 26.62 -57.37
C ARG A 470 28.13 26.81 -55.84
N ILE A 471 26.98 26.92 -55.24
CA ILE A 471 26.82 27.08 -53.78
C ILE A 471 26.97 25.72 -53.10
N ARG A 472 26.38 24.67 -53.64
CA ARG A 472 26.47 23.33 -53.09
C ARG A 472 27.88 22.78 -53.09
N LEU A 473 28.69 23.07 -54.12
CA LEU A 473 30.07 22.63 -54.26
C LEU A 473 31.07 23.51 -53.49
N SER A 474 30.64 24.65 -52.93
CA SER A 474 31.51 25.48 -52.10
C SER A 474 31.80 24.90 -50.72
N LEU A 475 30.96 23.96 -50.25
CA LEU A 475 31.13 23.29 -48.98
C LEU A 475 31.89 21.97 -49.17
N PRO A 476 32.83 21.65 -48.23
CA PRO A 476 33.49 20.34 -48.23
C PRO A 476 32.44 19.22 -48.06
N ALA A 477 32.62 18.10 -48.75
CA ALA A 477 31.75 16.95 -48.67
C ALA A 477 31.55 16.51 -47.21
N GLY A 478 30.30 16.37 -46.78
CA GLY A 478 29.91 15.96 -45.44
C GLY A 478 29.66 17.11 -44.46
N TRP A 479 29.93 18.37 -44.83
CA TRP A 479 29.59 19.52 -43.97
C TRP A 479 28.16 19.99 -44.11
N GLU A 480 27.38 19.42 -45.03
CA GLU A 480 25.95 19.71 -45.20
C GLU A 480 25.15 19.45 -43.90
N ALA A 481 25.54 18.42 -43.13
CA ALA A 481 24.93 18.12 -41.83
C ALA A 481 25.11 19.26 -40.81
N ALA A 482 26.25 19.97 -40.85
CA ALA A 482 26.49 21.10 -39.94
C ALA A 482 25.55 22.27 -40.21
N LEU A 483 25.02 22.42 -41.42
CA LEU A 483 24.02 23.42 -41.76
C LEU A 483 22.65 23.14 -41.11
N LEU A 484 22.37 21.91 -40.68
CA LEU A 484 21.13 21.57 -39.95
C LEU A 484 21.15 22.13 -38.53
N ILE A 485 22.33 22.38 -37.93
CA ILE A 485 22.40 22.95 -36.58
C ILE A 485 21.70 24.29 -36.48
N PRO A 486 22.02 25.32 -37.29
CA PRO A 486 21.29 26.58 -37.25
C PRO A 486 19.81 26.44 -37.60
N VAL A 487 19.44 25.48 -38.47
CA VAL A 487 18.04 25.19 -38.79
C VAL A 487 17.30 24.67 -37.59
N VAL A 488 17.83 23.69 -36.86
CA VAL A 488 17.23 23.15 -35.66
C VAL A 488 17.09 24.20 -34.57
N LEU A 489 18.12 25.05 -34.38
CA LEU A 489 18.08 26.16 -33.43
C LEU A 489 17.01 27.20 -33.80
N ALA A 490 16.91 27.54 -35.12
CA ALA A 490 15.90 28.48 -35.60
C ALA A 490 14.45 27.93 -35.42
N VAL A 491 14.26 26.64 -35.73
CA VAL A 491 12.97 25.94 -35.51
C VAL A 491 12.63 25.89 -34.03
N GLY A 492 13.63 25.59 -33.18
CA GLY A 492 13.45 25.58 -31.72
C GLY A 492 13.04 26.96 -31.19
N ALA A 493 13.75 28.02 -31.60
CA ALA A 493 13.44 29.39 -31.22
C ALA A 493 12.03 29.80 -31.72
N PHE A 494 11.66 29.40 -32.91
CA PHE A 494 10.33 29.65 -33.49
C PHE A 494 9.22 28.91 -32.74
N ALA A 495 9.43 27.63 -32.39
CA ALA A 495 8.48 26.84 -31.64
C ALA A 495 8.21 27.42 -30.24
N LEU A 496 9.27 27.88 -29.55
CA LEU A 496 9.15 28.53 -28.25
C LEU A 496 8.48 29.92 -28.34
N TRP A 497 8.81 30.70 -29.36
CA TRP A 497 8.14 31.96 -29.63
C TRP A 497 6.65 31.76 -29.96
N LEU A 498 6.30 30.68 -30.65
CA LEU A 498 4.93 30.34 -31.01
C LEU A 498 4.10 29.88 -29.79
N SER A 499 4.73 29.33 -28.72
CA SER A 499 4.05 28.74 -27.56
C SER A 499 3.00 29.66 -26.92
N PRO A 500 3.29 30.92 -26.52
CA PRO A 500 2.29 31.80 -25.91
C PRO A 500 1.14 32.13 -26.84
N HIS A 501 1.39 32.21 -28.15
CA HIS A 501 0.35 32.49 -29.15
C HIS A 501 -0.61 31.32 -29.32
N LEU A 502 -0.08 30.09 -29.29
CA LEU A 502 -0.92 28.88 -29.32
C LEU A 502 -1.74 28.76 -28.03
N GLU A 503 -1.12 29.05 -26.89
CA GLU A 503 -1.77 29.01 -25.58
C GLU A 503 -2.98 29.94 -25.50
N THR A 504 -2.81 31.17 -25.93
CA THR A 504 -3.90 32.17 -25.93
C THR A 504 -4.96 31.89 -26.96
N THR A 505 -4.61 31.34 -28.15
CA THR A 505 -5.54 31.16 -29.25
C THR A 505 -6.36 29.88 -29.14
N PHE A 506 -5.74 28.78 -28.72
CA PHE A 506 -6.37 27.45 -28.72
C PHE A 506 -6.70 26.88 -27.36
N PHE A 507 -6.01 27.32 -26.28
CA PHE A 507 -6.09 26.71 -24.96
C PHE A 507 -6.55 27.68 -23.85
N GLY A 508 -7.14 28.82 -24.23
CA GLY A 508 -7.69 29.77 -23.24
C GLY A 508 -6.66 30.43 -22.32
N GLY A 509 -5.38 30.37 -22.69
CA GLY A 509 -4.28 31.00 -21.95
C GLY A 509 -3.45 30.06 -21.05
N ASP A 510 -3.93 28.84 -20.77
CA ASP A 510 -3.19 27.80 -20.02
C ASP A 510 -3.59 26.41 -20.52
N MET A 511 -2.69 25.74 -21.23
CA MET A 511 -2.95 24.40 -21.77
C MET A 511 -3.16 23.35 -20.69
N ARG A 512 -2.56 23.49 -19.50
CA ARG A 512 -2.72 22.53 -18.41
C ARG A 512 -4.14 22.58 -17.82
N LEU A 513 -4.64 23.79 -17.63
CA LEU A 513 -6.03 23.99 -17.16
C LEU A 513 -7.02 23.48 -18.22
N TRP A 514 -6.76 23.71 -19.47
CA TRP A 514 -7.57 23.18 -20.56
C TRP A 514 -7.55 21.64 -20.58
N LEU A 515 -6.39 21.00 -20.41
CA LEU A 515 -6.28 19.53 -20.31
C LEU A 515 -7.10 18.97 -19.14
N SER A 516 -7.04 19.61 -17.98
CA SER A 516 -7.72 19.12 -16.77
C SER A 516 -9.22 19.43 -16.77
N HIS A 517 -9.65 20.61 -17.23
CA HIS A 517 -11.06 20.99 -17.19
C HIS A 517 -11.87 20.48 -18.39
N ASP A 518 -11.31 20.57 -19.61
CA ASP A 518 -12.06 20.24 -20.83
C ASP A 518 -11.88 18.79 -21.25
N LEU A 519 -10.70 18.19 -21.01
CA LEU A 519 -10.43 16.80 -21.37
C LEU A 519 -10.42 15.84 -20.17
N GLY A 520 -10.46 16.36 -18.94
CA GLY A 520 -10.38 15.53 -17.73
C GLY A 520 -9.04 14.79 -17.57
N ILE A 521 -7.97 15.30 -18.23
CA ILE A 521 -6.62 14.72 -18.17
C ILE A 521 -5.84 15.43 -17.07
N THR A 522 -5.47 14.70 -16.02
CA THR A 522 -4.61 15.22 -14.95
C THR A 522 -3.22 15.53 -15.45
N TYR A 523 -2.61 16.63 -14.97
CA TYR A 523 -1.27 17.04 -15.30
C TYR A 523 -0.41 17.20 -14.05
N ASP A 524 0.62 16.40 -13.93
CA ASP A 524 1.66 16.52 -12.91
C ASP A 524 2.89 17.20 -13.51
N GLN A 525 3.54 18.09 -12.77
CA GLN A 525 4.78 18.75 -13.22
C GLN A 525 5.89 17.72 -13.54
N ARG A 526 6.04 16.72 -12.66
CA ARG A 526 7.00 15.61 -12.82
C ARG A 526 6.27 14.37 -13.32
N ASN A 527 6.35 14.14 -14.60
CA ASN A 527 5.50 13.19 -15.31
C ASN A 527 6.27 12.29 -16.28
N ALA A 528 5.55 11.39 -16.96
CA ALA A 528 6.14 10.45 -17.91
C ALA A 528 6.74 11.12 -19.15
N LEU A 529 6.23 12.29 -19.57
CA LEU A 529 6.82 13.06 -20.68
C LEU A 529 8.24 13.50 -20.34
N ILE A 530 8.44 14.06 -19.15
CA ILE A 530 9.76 14.53 -18.68
C ILE A 530 10.74 13.37 -18.58
N VAL A 531 10.30 12.24 -18.00
CA VAL A 531 11.12 11.03 -17.93
C VAL A 531 11.45 10.50 -19.33
N GLY A 532 10.44 10.46 -20.24
CA GLY A 532 10.63 10.02 -21.60
C GLY A 532 11.67 10.84 -22.35
N LEU A 533 11.66 12.17 -22.18
CA LEU A 533 12.65 13.08 -22.76
C LEU A 533 14.06 12.85 -22.17
N ALA A 534 14.18 12.86 -20.84
CA ALA A 534 15.48 12.76 -20.18
C ALA A 534 16.12 11.37 -20.33
N MET A 535 15.34 10.32 -20.12
CA MET A 535 15.79 8.94 -20.24
C MET A 535 15.99 8.57 -21.72
N GLY A 536 15.14 9.08 -22.62
CA GLY A 536 15.35 8.95 -24.07
C GLY A 536 16.70 9.50 -24.49
N PHE A 537 17.05 10.70 -24.02
CA PHE A 537 18.36 11.31 -24.27
C PHE A 537 19.52 10.45 -23.74
N ALA A 538 19.39 9.86 -22.55
CA ALA A 538 20.42 9.01 -21.94
C ALA A 538 20.62 7.67 -22.67
N VAL A 539 19.57 7.15 -23.35
CA VAL A 539 19.61 5.85 -24.03
C VAL A 539 20.05 5.95 -25.49
N ILE A 540 19.90 7.14 -26.13
CA ILE A 540 20.27 7.37 -27.52
C ILE A 540 21.73 6.91 -27.85
N PRO A 541 22.78 7.24 -27.07
CA PRO A 541 24.14 6.86 -27.41
C PRO A 541 24.33 5.35 -27.54
N ASN A 542 23.72 4.56 -26.66
CA ASN A 542 23.86 3.09 -26.70
C ASN A 542 23.21 2.50 -27.95
N ILE A 543 21.94 2.91 -28.25
CA ILE A 543 21.27 2.45 -29.45
C ILE A 543 22.04 2.89 -30.70
N PHE A 544 22.48 4.16 -30.72
CA PHE A 544 23.24 4.73 -31.83
C PHE A 544 24.50 3.93 -32.10
N SER A 545 25.37 3.72 -31.09
CA SER A 545 26.67 3.09 -31.27
C SER A 545 26.55 1.67 -31.85
N ILE A 546 25.65 0.85 -31.26
CA ILE A 546 25.45 -0.54 -31.71
C ILE A 546 24.77 -0.59 -33.08
N ALA A 547 23.79 0.26 -33.35
CA ALA A 547 23.11 0.30 -34.65
C ALA A 547 24.06 0.83 -35.75
N GLU A 548 24.89 1.83 -35.44
CA GLU A 548 25.87 2.39 -36.36
C GLU A 548 26.92 1.35 -36.74
N ASP A 549 27.47 0.61 -35.78
CA ASP A 549 28.41 -0.48 -36.03
C ASP A 549 27.77 -1.61 -36.86
N ALA A 550 26.50 -1.97 -36.59
CA ALA A 550 25.79 -2.97 -37.38
C ALA A 550 25.61 -2.55 -38.84
N ILE A 551 25.25 -1.29 -39.10
CA ILE A 551 25.06 -0.74 -40.45
C ILE A 551 26.41 -0.64 -41.17
N PHE A 552 27.45 -0.18 -40.45
CA PHE A 552 28.77 0.00 -41.03
C PHE A 552 29.46 -1.33 -41.39
N SER A 553 29.13 -2.41 -40.66
CA SER A 553 29.68 -3.75 -40.90
C SER A 553 29.07 -4.47 -42.11
N VAL A 554 28.06 -3.92 -42.74
CA VAL A 554 27.46 -4.49 -43.97
C VAL A 554 28.52 -4.55 -45.08
N PRO A 555 28.76 -5.73 -45.74
CA PRO A 555 29.78 -5.89 -46.76
C PRO A 555 29.60 -4.89 -47.91
N ARG A 556 30.67 -4.16 -48.25
CA ARG A 556 30.66 -3.15 -49.32
C ARG A 556 30.31 -3.74 -50.68
N SER A 557 30.60 -5.03 -50.91
CA SER A 557 30.25 -5.75 -52.13
C SER A 557 28.73 -5.74 -52.39
N LEU A 558 27.90 -5.86 -51.35
CA LEU A 558 26.46 -5.80 -51.48
C LEU A 558 25.97 -4.38 -51.84
N THR A 559 26.56 -3.37 -51.20
CA THR A 559 26.24 -1.96 -51.48
C THR A 559 26.65 -1.55 -52.89
N TYR A 560 27.88 -1.86 -53.29
CA TYR A 560 28.39 -1.54 -54.63
C TYR A 560 27.68 -2.36 -55.72
N GLY A 561 27.36 -3.64 -55.45
CA GLY A 561 26.57 -4.46 -56.38
C GLY A 561 25.19 -3.88 -56.64
N SER A 562 24.49 -3.43 -55.63
CA SER A 562 23.18 -2.76 -55.77
C SER A 562 23.28 -1.46 -56.58
N LEU A 563 24.28 -0.61 -56.28
CA LEU A 563 24.50 0.64 -57.01
C LEU A 563 24.88 0.38 -58.46
N ALA A 564 25.72 -0.64 -58.75
CA ALA A 564 26.09 -1.03 -60.12
C ALA A 564 24.92 -1.53 -60.98
N LEU A 565 23.89 -2.09 -60.32
CA LEU A 565 22.63 -2.46 -60.97
C LEU A 565 21.67 -1.29 -61.21
N GLY A 566 22.10 -0.05 -60.88
CA GLY A 566 21.31 1.17 -61.12
C GLY A 566 20.38 1.57 -59.96
N ALA A 567 20.47 0.95 -58.81
CA ALA A 567 19.71 1.39 -57.66
C ALA A 567 20.23 2.75 -57.11
N THR A 568 19.29 3.58 -56.64
CA THR A 568 19.68 4.82 -55.98
C THR A 568 20.31 4.54 -54.58
N PRO A 569 21.11 5.44 -53.99
CA PRO A 569 21.62 5.28 -52.64
C PRO A 569 20.52 5.01 -51.60
N TRP A 570 19.35 5.65 -51.74
CA TRP A 570 18.19 5.41 -50.85
C TRP A 570 17.60 4.01 -51.05
N GLN A 571 17.46 3.54 -52.29
CA GLN A 571 16.99 2.18 -52.57
C GLN A 571 17.95 1.12 -52.01
N THR A 572 19.25 1.34 -52.19
CA THR A 572 20.32 0.47 -51.64
C THR A 572 20.27 0.44 -50.11
N LEU A 573 20.13 1.59 -49.47
CA LEU A 573 19.98 1.68 -48.01
C LEU A 573 18.77 0.87 -47.53
N THR A 574 17.59 1.16 -48.06
CA THR A 574 16.33 0.59 -47.54
C THR A 574 16.13 -0.89 -47.87
N ARG A 575 16.59 -1.34 -49.04
CA ARG A 575 16.39 -2.70 -49.55
C ARG A 575 17.54 -3.67 -49.33
N VAL A 576 18.76 -3.16 -49.08
CA VAL A 576 19.94 -4.00 -48.90
C VAL A 576 20.56 -3.76 -47.53
N VAL A 577 20.98 -2.54 -47.24
CA VAL A 577 21.78 -2.25 -46.04
C VAL A 577 20.97 -2.46 -44.76
N ILE A 578 19.79 -1.83 -44.62
CA ILE A 578 18.95 -1.95 -43.41
C ILE A 578 18.50 -3.39 -43.21
N LEU A 579 18.12 -4.10 -44.29
CA LEU A 579 17.71 -5.50 -44.18
C LEU A 579 18.86 -6.41 -43.71
N THR A 580 20.06 -6.17 -44.22
CA THR A 580 21.26 -6.93 -43.81
C THR A 580 21.66 -6.60 -42.35
N ALA A 581 21.55 -5.32 -41.96
CA ALA A 581 21.90 -4.86 -40.61
C ALA A 581 20.79 -5.08 -39.58
N SER A 582 19.56 -5.51 -40.00
CA SER A 582 18.40 -5.58 -39.14
C SER A 582 18.60 -6.39 -37.84
N PRO A 583 19.34 -7.53 -37.79
CA PRO A 583 19.56 -8.23 -36.54
C PRO A 583 20.38 -7.38 -35.53
N GLY A 584 21.37 -6.61 -36.05
CA GLY A 584 22.14 -5.71 -35.18
C GLY A 584 21.35 -4.50 -34.72
N ILE A 585 20.52 -3.92 -35.59
CA ILE A 585 19.61 -2.83 -35.21
C ILE A 585 18.60 -3.30 -34.12
N PHE A 586 18.05 -4.51 -34.27
CA PHE A 586 17.18 -5.09 -33.29
C PHE A 586 17.89 -5.32 -31.94
N SER A 587 19.14 -5.83 -31.99
CA SER A 587 19.97 -5.96 -30.78
C SER A 587 20.21 -4.63 -30.09
N ALA A 588 20.48 -3.57 -30.86
CA ALA A 588 20.66 -2.21 -30.33
C ALA A 588 19.39 -1.72 -29.57
N LEU A 589 18.22 -1.96 -30.16
CA LEU A 589 16.94 -1.61 -29.53
C LEU A 589 16.71 -2.40 -28.25
N MET A 590 17.00 -3.71 -28.24
CA MET A 590 16.82 -4.55 -27.05
C MET A 590 17.77 -4.13 -25.92
N ILE A 591 19.03 -3.81 -26.22
CA ILE A 591 19.99 -3.33 -25.23
C ILE A 591 19.57 -1.95 -24.70
N GLY A 592 19.15 -1.04 -25.57
CA GLY A 592 18.62 0.27 -25.18
C GLY A 592 17.39 0.16 -24.28
N MET A 593 16.47 -0.73 -24.62
CA MET A 593 15.28 -1.00 -23.78
C MET A 593 15.69 -1.60 -22.42
N GLY A 594 16.63 -2.55 -22.39
CA GLY A 594 17.15 -3.11 -21.14
C GLY A 594 17.73 -2.04 -20.22
N ARG A 595 18.49 -1.07 -20.79
CA ARG A 595 19.02 0.07 -20.04
C ARG A 595 17.88 0.97 -19.53
N ALA A 596 16.87 1.25 -20.34
CA ALA A 596 15.71 2.05 -19.95
C ALA A 596 14.92 1.40 -18.80
N VAL A 597 14.72 0.08 -18.83
CA VAL A 597 14.04 -0.67 -17.76
C VAL A 597 14.83 -0.64 -16.45
N GLY A 598 16.16 -0.68 -16.52
CA GLY A 598 17.04 -0.64 -15.34
C GLY A 598 17.34 0.77 -14.80
N GLU A 599 16.88 1.85 -15.47
CA GLU A 599 17.19 3.21 -15.06
C GLU A 599 16.51 3.58 -13.74
N THR A 600 17.32 4.01 -12.79
CA THR A 600 16.89 4.31 -11.42
C THR A 600 16.81 5.81 -11.15
N MET A 601 17.91 6.53 -11.43
CA MET A 601 18.10 7.88 -10.91
C MET A 601 17.33 8.93 -11.70
N ILE A 602 17.24 8.77 -13.03
CA ILE A 602 16.44 9.70 -13.85
C ILE A 602 14.97 9.59 -13.44
N VAL A 603 14.47 8.36 -13.29
CA VAL A 603 13.07 8.13 -12.88
C VAL A 603 12.84 8.69 -11.48
N LEU A 604 13.71 8.37 -10.51
CA LEU A 604 13.57 8.82 -9.13
C LEU A 604 13.46 10.35 -9.01
N MET A 605 14.23 11.08 -9.81
CA MET A 605 14.31 12.54 -9.73
C MET A 605 13.29 13.28 -10.60
N ALA A 606 12.93 12.70 -11.74
CA ALA A 606 12.09 13.35 -12.75
C ALA A 606 10.60 12.97 -12.67
N THR A 607 10.22 11.98 -11.84
CA THR A 607 8.79 11.66 -11.57
C THR A 607 8.37 12.06 -10.16
N GLY A 608 7.07 12.10 -9.93
CA GLY A 608 6.48 12.27 -8.59
C GLY A 608 6.60 11.03 -7.69
N ASN A 609 7.19 9.92 -8.17
CA ASN A 609 7.29 8.63 -7.46
C ASN A 609 5.95 8.07 -6.96
N THR A 610 4.86 8.32 -7.67
CA THR A 610 3.52 7.85 -7.33
C THR A 610 3.28 6.49 -7.99
N PRO A 611 3.00 5.42 -7.22
CA PRO A 611 2.79 4.08 -7.76
C PRO A 611 1.36 3.92 -8.33
N VAL A 612 1.05 4.59 -9.44
CA VAL A 612 -0.25 4.56 -10.13
C VAL A 612 -0.18 3.77 -11.43
N MET A 613 -1.30 3.20 -11.85
CA MET A 613 -1.43 2.43 -13.09
C MET A 613 -2.22 3.21 -14.15
N GLU A 614 -1.73 4.42 -14.46
CA GLU A 614 -2.34 5.29 -15.47
C GLU A 614 -1.46 5.39 -16.71
N VAL A 615 -2.09 5.27 -17.90
CA VAL A 615 -1.38 5.39 -19.19
C VAL A 615 -1.08 6.85 -19.53
N ASN A 616 -1.74 7.80 -18.87
CA ASN A 616 -1.57 9.22 -19.10
C ASN A 616 -0.09 9.63 -19.07
N ILE A 617 0.38 10.30 -20.16
CA ILE A 617 1.77 10.77 -20.31
C ILE A 617 2.10 11.92 -19.34
N PHE A 618 1.08 12.64 -18.88
CA PHE A 618 1.22 13.77 -17.96
C PHE A 618 1.14 13.38 -16.49
N GLU A 619 1.03 12.11 -16.17
CA GLU A 619 1.10 11.60 -14.81
C GLU A 619 2.43 10.96 -14.51
N GLY A 620 2.84 11.09 -13.23
CA GLY A 620 4.01 10.44 -12.69
C GLY A 620 3.88 8.91 -12.67
N MET A 621 4.94 8.25 -12.21
CA MET A 621 4.99 6.82 -12.03
C MET A 621 6.08 6.46 -11.02
N ARG A 622 6.04 5.23 -10.52
CA ARG A 622 7.12 4.65 -9.71
C ARG A 622 7.58 3.37 -10.38
N THR A 623 8.90 3.23 -10.58
CA THR A 623 9.47 2.02 -11.18
C THR A 623 10.01 1.08 -10.11
N LEU A 624 10.21 -0.20 -10.45
CA LEU A 624 10.81 -1.19 -9.55
C LEU A 624 12.20 -0.75 -9.07
N ALA A 625 13.07 -0.28 -9.99
CA ALA A 625 14.41 0.17 -9.65
C ALA A 625 14.39 1.42 -8.74
N ALA A 626 13.55 2.43 -9.05
CA ALA A 626 13.40 3.61 -8.22
C ALA A 626 12.81 3.27 -6.85
N ASN A 627 11.89 2.31 -6.79
CA ASN A 627 11.30 1.84 -5.54
C ASN A 627 12.36 1.29 -4.58
N VAL A 628 13.29 0.46 -5.06
CA VAL A 628 14.40 -0.06 -4.24
C VAL A 628 15.22 1.08 -3.64
N ALA A 629 15.53 2.11 -4.42
CA ALA A 629 16.31 3.27 -3.95
C ALA A 629 15.57 4.11 -2.90
N VAL A 630 14.22 4.19 -2.97
CA VAL A 630 13.40 4.92 -2.00
C VAL A 630 13.23 4.13 -0.70
N GLU A 631 12.93 2.84 -0.80
CA GLU A 631 12.60 2.01 0.37
C GLU A 631 13.84 1.56 1.16
N MET A 632 14.99 1.39 0.52
CA MET A 632 16.21 0.89 1.16
C MET A 632 16.65 1.72 2.38
N PRO A 633 16.62 3.06 2.38
CA PRO A 633 16.98 3.87 3.55
C PRO A 633 16.00 3.75 4.72
N GLU A 634 14.73 3.40 4.45
CA GLU A 634 13.65 3.28 5.43
C GLU A 634 13.47 1.84 5.93
N SER A 635 14.17 0.89 5.34
CA SER A 635 14.05 -0.52 5.73
C SER A 635 14.67 -0.75 7.11
N VAL A 636 13.83 -1.16 8.06
CA VAL A 636 14.23 -1.44 9.45
C VAL A 636 14.76 -2.87 9.61
N VAL A 637 14.46 -3.73 8.64
CA VAL A 637 14.89 -5.14 8.62
C VAL A 637 15.63 -5.36 7.31
N GLY A 638 16.93 -5.43 7.40
CA GLY A 638 17.82 -5.76 6.29
C GLY A 638 17.69 -7.20 5.83
#